data_d10e84aac1d34086eea8853f4ca28367
#
_entry.id   d10e84aac1d34086eea8853f4ca28367
#
_cell.length_a   1.000
_cell.length_b   1.000
_cell.length_c   1.000
_cell.angle_alpha   90.00
_cell.angle_beta   90.00
_cell.angle_gamma   90.00
#
_symmetry.space_group_name_H-M   'P 1'
#
loop_
_entity.id
_entity.type
_entity.pdbx_description
1 polymer ?
#
loop_
_entity_poly.entity_id
_entity_poly.type
_entity_poly.pdbx_seq_one_letter_code
_entity_poly.pdbx_strand_id
1 'polypeptide(L)'
;MLAHSDRLFLFPPIRISTPSAGSPAVDDSPLNQPIQFVKGVGPQRAELLARLSVQTVADLLFMLPRDILDLTHVTPMSALVADEHAQVRGRVVDIDGRPTKNGGSITGVAVEHNGLYVRALWFNQPWMLQKFRHNDFVLISGKPKRRAGRWEFGSPRVQWLDPDDSQAHGGVLTRYHLTEGLRMDDLRRLVRQVVEQYAGLVADPLPEAWRDRWQLPSLSAALRWVHLPQTPEQYQQGRHRLVHQDLLEFQLGVALRRRAFQTQAQAPVLPRTSKIDARIRRLFPFSLTSGQDRAITEISEDLASGRAMHRLLQADVGAGKTVVALYALLQTIAAGYQAALMAPTEVLARQHAQTVERYLAHSRVERQLLTGSLTPAERRQALAKIADGSAQLIIGTQALIQKGVQFAKLGLVVIDEQHRFGVRQRARFGEEGRLPHTLVMTATPIPRSLCLTQFGDLDLTLIRDLPPGRQPVSTHCVTQGPQRTKAWDFLQKKLATGRQAYIVCPRIDGRPASTNPPAQPAKAGSPAATPTRPQPTAGPQAPVAPKVTAPNNPVPATGPAGPAGSAVPPTRPAGPGTTGGTPTELGEAPAGDLSAARAVFQELSTGVLKQYRVGLLHGQLPPAEKEEVMRRFRDRELDALVCTTVIEVGVDIPNASLLVVLEAERFGLAQLHQLRGRVGRGAHQGYCFLFAGAGPDAGDRLEIMVKKGTGFEVAEADFQLRGPGDILGSRQHGDLPLRSADLVRDESLLVTTRDAARELVEQGHLDGPDLAPLKIQVLDRFGELMEISGGG
;
A
#
# COMPACT_ATOMS: atom_id res chain seq x y z
N MET A 1 11.02 -23.41 2.80
CA MET A 1 10.34 -23.29 1.49
C MET A 1 9.62 -21.95 1.47
N LEU A 2 10.30 -20.92 1.06
CA LEU A 2 9.72 -19.60 0.80
C LEU A 2 9.74 -19.41 -0.71
N ALA A 3 8.64 -19.80 -1.35
CA ALA A 3 8.37 -19.38 -2.72
C ALA A 3 7.82 -17.95 -2.65
N HIS A 4 8.70 -16.96 -2.72
CA HIS A 4 8.30 -15.63 -3.15
C HIS A 4 7.92 -15.75 -4.62
N SER A 5 6.64 -15.57 -4.90
CA SER A 5 6.14 -15.40 -6.25
C SER A 5 6.68 -14.07 -6.78
N ASP A 6 7.80 -14.13 -7.49
CA ASP A 6 8.29 -13.07 -8.35
C ASP A 6 7.24 -12.84 -9.46
N ARG A 7 6.27 -11.97 -9.21
CA ARG A 7 5.46 -11.41 -10.28
C ARG A 7 6.29 -10.29 -10.91
N LEU A 8 6.89 -10.60 -12.04
CA LEU A 8 7.49 -9.65 -12.98
C LEU A 8 6.45 -8.60 -13.34
N PHE A 9 6.72 -7.34 -12.99
CA PHE A 9 5.94 -6.18 -13.39
C PHE A 9 6.14 -5.98 -14.90
N LEU A 10 5.07 -6.13 -15.68
CA LEU A 10 5.05 -5.80 -17.10
C LEU A 10 4.94 -4.27 -17.22
N PHE A 11 6.04 -3.60 -17.44
CA PHE A 11 6.06 -2.18 -17.81
C PHE A 11 5.71 -2.02 -19.29
N PRO A 12 4.98 -0.95 -19.69
CA PRO A 12 4.85 -0.64 -21.09
C PRO A 12 6.23 -0.30 -21.70
N PRO A 13 6.48 -0.65 -22.97
CA PRO A 13 7.77 -0.41 -23.63
C PRO A 13 8.13 1.08 -23.59
N ILE A 14 9.43 1.34 -23.34
CA ILE A 14 9.96 2.71 -23.31
C ILE A 14 9.97 3.24 -24.74
N ARG A 15 9.14 4.24 -25.02
CA ARG A 15 9.25 5.02 -26.27
C ARG A 15 10.00 6.31 -25.96
N ILE A 16 11.13 6.50 -26.62
CA ILE A 16 11.90 7.73 -26.54
C ILE A 16 11.57 8.54 -27.78
N SER A 17 10.74 9.58 -27.61
CA SER A 17 10.40 10.50 -28.69
C SER A 17 11.58 11.44 -28.96
N THR A 18 12.07 11.46 -30.18
CA THR A 18 12.99 12.51 -30.62
C THR A 18 12.18 13.71 -31.12
N PRO A 19 12.54 14.97 -30.81
CA PRO A 19 11.82 16.12 -31.27
C PRO A 19 12.05 16.33 -32.78
N SER A 20 11.14 15.86 -33.60
CA SER A 20 11.09 16.24 -35.01
C SER A 20 9.73 16.85 -35.36
N ALA A 21 9.75 18.05 -35.90
CA ALA A 21 8.57 18.76 -36.37
C ALA A 21 7.96 18.02 -37.57
N GLY A 22 6.72 17.51 -37.41
CA GLY A 22 5.78 17.24 -38.49
C GLY A 22 5.89 15.86 -39.12
N SER A 23 5.00 15.00 -38.81
CA SER A 23 4.42 13.80 -39.49
C SER A 23 4.45 12.52 -38.60
N PRO A 24 3.44 11.64 -38.65
CA PRO A 24 3.47 10.37 -37.97
C PRO A 24 4.37 9.39 -38.73
N ALA A 25 5.68 9.55 -38.59
CA ALA A 25 6.67 8.59 -39.08
C ALA A 25 7.01 7.64 -37.91
N VAL A 26 7.11 6.38 -38.23
CA VAL A 26 7.72 5.33 -37.38
C VAL A 26 9.01 5.90 -36.81
N ASP A 27 9.12 5.91 -35.48
CA ASP A 27 10.25 6.53 -34.76
C ASP A 27 11.51 5.69 -35.01
N ASP A 28 12.31 6.07 -35.98
CA ASP A 28 13.55 5.41 -36.41
C ASP A 28 14.72 5.60 -35.42
N SER A 29 14.44 5.95 -34.17
CA SER A 29 15.48 6.08 -33.17
C SER A 29 16.16 4.73 -32.93
N PRO A 30 17.50 4.64 -32.97
CA PRO A 30 18.23 3.41 -32.64
C PRO A 30 17.93 2.85 -31.25
N LEU A 31 17.39 3.69 -30.38
CA LEU A 31 16.99 3.30 -29.01
C LEU A 31 15.69 2.48 -28.99
N ASN A 32 14.81 2.67 -29.96
CA ASN A 32 13.55 1.92 -30.11
C ASN A 32 13.73 0.62 -30.91
N GLN A 33 14.95 0.33 -31.37
CA GLN A 33 15.26 -0.90 -32.08
C GLN A 33 14.97 -2.12 -31.20
N PRO A 34 14.28 -3.16 -31.70
CA PRO A 34 14.07 -4.39 -30.96
C PRO A 34 15.39 -5.03 -30.52
N ILE A 35 15.46 -5.48 -29.29
CA ILE A 35 16.69 -5.97 -28.66
C ILE A 35 17.28 -7.20 -29.39
N GLN A 36 16.47 -7.95 -30.12
CA GLN A 36 16.91 -9.11 -30.89
C GLN A 36 17.94 -8.78 -31.98
N PHE A 37 17.98 -7.53 -32.44
CA PHE A 37 18.91 -7.07 -33.48
C PHE A 37 20.24 -6.56 -32.92
N VAL A 38 20.37 -6.49 -31.61
CA VAL A 38 21.65 -6.21 -30.94
C VAL A 38 22.57 -7.40 -31.10
N LYS A 39 23.83 -7.15 -31.46
CA LYS A 39 24.83 -8.21 -31.64
C LYS A 39 24.93 -9.08 -30.40
N GLY A 40 24.76 -10.41 -30.58
CA GLY A 40 24.80 -11.39 -29.49
C GLY A 40 23.42 -11.68 -28.86
N VAL A 41 22.34 -11.04 -29.34
CA VAL A 41 20.97 -11.34 -28.92
C VAL A 41 20.25 -12.00 -30.07
N GLY A 42 20.14 -13.32 -30.04
CA GLY A 42 19.30 -14.07 -31.01
C GLY A 42 17.85 -14.17 -30.50
N PRO A 43 16.93 -14.76 -31.28
CA PRO A 43 15.52 -14.88 -30.91
C PRO A 43 15.28 -15.52 -29.52
N GLN A 44 16.04 -16.56 -29.19
CA GLN A 44 15.92 -17.24 -27.88
C GLN A 44 16.30 -16.33 -26.70
N ARG A 45 17.39 -15.54 -26.81
CA ARG A 45 17.77 -14.59 -25.76
C ARG A 45 16.80 -13.41 -25.70
N ALA A 46 16.26 -12.96 -26.83
CA ALA A 46 15.22 -11.93 -26.86
C ALA A 46 13.96 -12.38 -26.12
N GLU A 47 13.56 -13.64 -26.25
CA GLU A 47 12.44 -14.20 -25.49
C GLU A 47 12.72 -14.21 -23.96
N LEU A 48 13.94 -14.58 -23.53
CA LEU A 48 14.32 -14.52 -22.14
C LEU A 48 14.33 -13.08 -21.60
N LEU A 49 14.82 -12.14 -22.39
CA LEU A 49 14.81 -10.71 -22.02
C LEU A 49 13.37 -10.14 -21.98
N ALA A 50 12.49 -10.60 -22.87
CA ALA A 50 11.07 -10.20 -22.84
C ALA A 50 10.37 -10.63 -21.54
N ARG A 51 10.76 -11.74 -20.92
CA ARG A 51 10.29 -12.16 -19.60
C ARG A 51 10.72 -11.18 -18.49
N LEU A 52 11.80 -10.41 -18.73
CA LEU A 52 12.26 -9.33 -17.86
C LEU A 52 11.72 -7.96 -18.31
N SER A 53 10.71 -7.94 -19.18
CA SER A 53 10.12 -6.72 -19.78
C SER A 53 11.09 -5.90 -20.63
N VAL A 54 12.15 -6.52 -21.17
CA VAL A 54 13.13 -5.89 -22.05
C VAL A 54 12.84 -6.32 -23.50
N GLN A 55 12.31 -5.40 -24.31
CA GLN A 55 11.98 -5.63 -25.71
C GLN A 55 12.83 -4.77 -26.65
N THR A 56 13.26 -3.60 -26.20
CA THR A 56 14.03 -2.61 -26.96
C THR A 56 15.40 -2.35 -26.32
N VAL A 57 16.26 -1.65 -27.07
CA VAL A 57 17.54 -1.14 -26.55
C VAL A 57 17.30 -0.18 -25.38
N ALA A 58 16.29 0.69 -25.49
CA ALA A 58 15.91 1.61 -24.41
C ALA A 58 15.51 0.86 -23.13
N ASP A 59 14.70 -0.21 -23.25
CA ASP A 59 14.30 -0.99 -22.08
C ASP A 59 15.51 -1.56 -21.34
N LEU A 60 16.53 -2.03 -22.08
CA LEU A 60 17.75 -2.56 -21.46
C LEU A 60 18.58 -1.46 -20.79
N LEU A 61 18.69 -0.26 -21.40
CA LEU A 61 19.40 0.88 -20.80
C LEU A 61 18.76 1.38 -19.50
N PHE A 62 17.43 1.27 -19.40
CA PHE A 62 16.70 1.71 -18.20
C PHE A 62 16.35 0.55 -17.24
N MET A 63 16.81 -0.67 -17.53
CA MET A 63 16.71 -1.80 -16.60
C MET A 63 17.78 -1.68 -15.51
N LEU A 64 17.45 -1.05 -14.40
CA LEU A 64 18.40 -0.81 -13.32
C LEU A 64 18.91 -2.10 -12.67
N PRO A 65 20.18 -2.15 -12.25
CA PRO A 65 20.68 -3.21 -11.39
C PRO A 65 19.89 -3.27 -10.08
N ARG A 66 19.61 -4.46 -9.60
CA ARG A 66 18.99 -4.69 -8.30
C ARG A 66 19.88 -4.19 -7.15
N ASP A 67 21.16 -4.53 -7.22
CA ASP A 67 22.21 -4.14 -6.29
C ASP A 67 23.59 -4.17 -6.93
N ILE A 68 24.59 -3.78 -6.17
CA ILE A 68 26.00 -3.91 -6.55
C ILE A 68 26.77 -4.78 -5.56
N LEU A 69 27.76 -5.47 -6.08
CA LEU A 69 28.74 -6.20 -5.31
C LEU A 69 30.08 -5.44 -5.39
N ASP A 70 30.48 -4.91 -4.24
CA ASP A 70 31.76 -4.19 -4.14
C ASP A 70 32.87 -5.19 -3.79
N LEU A 71 33.76 -5.43 -4.75
CA LEU A 71 34.92 -6.26 -4.62
C LEU A 71 36.24 -5.47 -4.66
N THR A 72 36.18 -4.13 -4.57
CA THR A 72 37.35 -3.27 -4.65
C THR A 72 38.33 -3.48 -3.48
N HIS A 73 37.83 -3.89 -2.33
CA HIS A 73 38.57 -4.02 -1.08
C HIS A 73 38.53 -5.43 -0.49
N VAL A 74 38.53 -6.47 -1.34
CA VAL A 74 38.60 -7.85 -0.83
C VAL A 74 39.98 -8.09 -0.27
N THR A 75 40.07 -8.33 1.04
CA THR A 75 41.31 -8.63 1.76
C THR A 75 41.59 -10.13 1.65
N PRO A 76 42.77 -10.53 1.17
CA PRO A 76 43.16 -11.94 1.24
C PRO A 76 43.16 -12.44 2.70
N MET A 77 42.66 -13.64 2.95
CA MET A 77 42.63 -14.21 4.33
C MET A 77 44.00 -14.30 5.00
N SER A 78 45.07 -14.33 4.22
CA SER A 78 46.46 -14.31 4.69
C SER A 78 46.90 -12.92 5.18
N ALA A 79 46.26 -11.86 4.72
CA ALA A 79 46.62 -10.48 5.02
C ALA A 79 45.67 -9.81 6.07
N LEU A 80 44.89 -10.61 6.80
CA LEU A 80 43.98 -10.10 7.82
C LEU A 80 44.77 -9.52 9.01
N VAL A 81 44.31 -8.31 9.46
CA VAL A 81 44.79 -7.61 10.64
C VAL A 81 43.63 -7.55 11.68
N ALA A 82 43.99 -7.81 12.95
CA ALA A 82 42.98 -7.82 14.01
C ALA A 82 42.38 -6.43 14.24
N ASP A 83 41.06 -6.35 14.44
CA ASP A 83 40.27 -5.16 14.72
C ASP A 83 40.26 -4.11 13.57
N GLU A 84 40.89 -4.35 12.43
CA GLU A 84 40.74 -3.57 11.21
C GLU A 84 39.56 -4.08 10.38
N HIS A 85 38.89 -3.17 9.68
CA HIS A 85 37.76 -3.58 8.84
C HIS A 85 38.27 -4.33 7.61
N ALA A 86 37.86 -5.56 7.45
CA ALA A 86 38.24 -6.42 6.34
C ALA A 86 37.02 -7.03 5.66
N GLN A 87 37.17 -7.29 4.37
CA GLN A 87 36.19 -7.98 3.57
C GLN A 87 36.82 -9.21 2.95
N VAL A 88 36.32 -10.40 3.31
CA VAL A 88 36.86 -11.68 2.84
C VAL A 88 35.80 -12.46 2.07
N ARG A 89 36.20 -13.12 1.02
CA ARG A 89 35.36 -14.03 0.26
C ARG A 89 35.76 -15.48 0.49
N GLY A 90 34.81 -16.39 0.35
CA GLY A 90 35.10 -17.81 0.39
C GLY A 90 33.86 -18.66 0.32
N ARG A 91 34.09 -19.98 0.38
CA ARG A 91 33.07 -21.01 0.32
C ARG A 91 32.71 -21.50 1.72
N VAL A 92 31.41 -21.62 2.00
CA VAL A 92 30.90 -22.17 3.26
C VAL A 92 31.24 -23.68 3.32
N VAL A 93 32.02 -24.08 4.33
CA VAL A 93 32.49 -25.45 4.52
C VAL A 93 31.96 -26.10 5.78
N ASP A 94 31.54 -25.32 6.76
CA ASP A 94 30.93 -25.86 8.00
C ASP A 94 29.94 -24.85 8.56
N ILE A 95 28.84 -25.37 9.15
CA ILE A 95 27.76 -24.58 9.74
C ILE A 95 27.40 -25.26 11.07
N ASP A 96 27.59 -24.55 12.20
CA ASP A 96 27.29 -25.08 13.52
C ASP A 96 26.43 -24.09 14.35
N GLY A 97 25.61 -24.66 15.21
CA GLY A 97 24.82 -23.91 16.16
C GLY A 97 24.92 -24.49 17.57
N ARG A 98 25.22 -23.65 18.56
CA ARG A 98 25.38 -24.12 19.94
C ARG A 98 24.62 -23.23 20.93
N PRO A 99 23.90 -23.82 21.88
CA PRO A 99 23.34 -23.06 23.01
C PRO A 99 24.48 -22.58 23.93
N THR A 100 24.33 -21.38 24.49
CA THR A 100 25.26 -20.88 25.51
C THR A 100 24.77 -21.23 26.90
N LYS A 101 25.71 -21.28 27.88
CA LYS A 101 25.40 -21.59 29.27
C LYS A 101 24.39 -20.63 29.92
N ASN A 102 24.23 -19.44 29.35
CA ASN A 102 23.33 -18.39 29.84
C ASN A 102 21.99 -18.31 29.06
N GLY A 103 21.57 -19.37 28.38
CA GLY A 103 20.30 -19.47 27.67
C GLY A 103 20.28 -18.78 26.28
N GLY A 104 21.41 -18.26 25.80
CA GLY A 104 21.54 -17.71 24.44
C GLY A 104 21.95 -18.77 23.42
N SER A 105 22.13 -18.37 22.16
CA SER A 105 22.63 -19.21 21.06
C SER A 105 23.81 -18.54 20.35
N ILE A 106 24.73 -19.36 19.85
CA ILE A 106 25.81 -18.93 18.95
C ILE A 106 25.67 -19.74 17.66
N THR A 107 25.55 -19.04 16.53
CA THR A 107 25.60 -19.61 15.19
C THR A 107 27.00 -19.36 14.63
N GLY A 108 27.70 -20.40 14.19
CA GLY A 108 29.03 -20.34 13.59
C GLY A 108 28.99 -20.83 12.15
N VAL A 109 29.67 -20.12 11.25
CA VAL A 109 29.86 -20.52 9.86
C VAL A 109 31.33 -20.44 9.52
N ALA A 110 31.91 -21.56 9.10
CA ALA A 110 33.29 -21.59 8.62
C ALA A 110 33.35 -21.38 7.11
N VAL A 111 34.19 -20.45 6.71
CA VAL A 111 34.36 -20.06 5.30
C VAL A 111 35.80 -20.29 4.89
N GLU A 112 35.98 -21.00 3.77
CA GLU A 112 37.28 -21.39 3.22
C GLU A 112 37.59 -20.64 1.92
N HIS A 113 38.85 -20.21 1.75
CA HIS A 113 39.37 -19.73 0.48
C HIS A 113 40.87 -20.00 0.39
N ASN A 114 41.28 -20.69 -0.68
CA ASN A 114 42.68 -21.06 -0.94
C ASN A 114 43.36 -21.77 0.25
N GLY A 115 42.63 -22.69 0.92
CA GLY A 115 43.18 -23.47 2.05
C GLY A 115 43.22 -22.70 3.38
N LEU A 116 42.79 -21.46 3.41
CA LEU A 116 42.65 -20.65 4.62
C LEU A 116 41.21 -20.59 5.07
N TYR A 117 41.01 -20.44 6.39
CA TYR A 117 39.71 -20.49 7.01
C TYR A 117 39.45 -19.26 7.89
N VAL A 118 38.24 -18.74 7.82
CA VAL A 118 37.72 -17.75 8.78
C VAL A 118 36.40 -18.26 9.34
N ARG A 119 36.06 -17.84 10.55
CA ARG A 119 34.80 -18.19 11.18
C ARG A 119 33.95 -16.94 11.42
N ALA A 120 32.74 -16.97 10.94
CA ALA A 120 31.73 -15.94 11.21
C ALA A 120 30.81 -16.40 12.34
N LEU A 121 30.58 -15.54 13.33
CA LEU A 121 29.80 -15.86 14.54
C LEU A 121 28.67 -14.87 14.73
N TRP A 122 27.46 -15.38 14.96
CA TRP A 122 26.28 -14.57 15.33
C TRP A 122 25.77 -14.99 16.70
N PHE A 123 25.54 -14.02 17.56
CA PHE A 123 25.06 -14.23 18.93
C PHE A 123 23.55 -13.99 19.00
N ASN A 124 22.81 -14.93 19.61
CA ASN A 124 21.34 -14.86 19.76
C ASN A 124 20.57 -14.74 18.44
N GLN A 125 21.12 -15.33 17.37
CA GLN A 125 20.53 -15.32 16.02
C GLN A 125 20.46 -16.74 15.44
N PRO A 126 19.65 -17.65 16.00
CA PRO A 126 19.59 -19.04 15.52
C PRO A 126 19.03 -19.17 14.11
N TRP A 127 18.24 -18.19 13.65
CA TRP A 127 17.73 -18.16 12.27
C TRP A 127 18.83 -18.03 11.20
N MET A 128 20.02 -17.60 11.56
CA MET A 128 21.15 -17.53 10.63
C MET A 128 21.57 -18.92 10.14
N LEU A 129 21.36 -20.00 10.93
CA LEU A 129 21.62 -21.38 10.49
C LEU A 129 20.84 -21.76 9.21
N GLN A 130 19.63 -21.27 9.07
CA GLN A 130 18.75 -21.58 7.94
C GLN A 130 19.11 -20.81 6.66
N LYS A 131 19.92 -19.75 6.77
CA LYS A 131 20.31 -18.90 5.65
C LYS A 131 21.51 -19.42 4.87
N PHE A 132 22.32 -20.31 5.45
CA PHE A 132 23.54 -20.84 4.84
C PHE A 132 23.35 -22.29 4.40
N ARG A 133 23.97 -22.63 3.29
CA ARG A 133 24.11 -24.01 2.79
C ARG A 133 25.57 -24.32 2.59
N HIS A 134 25.94 -25.61 2.72
CA HIS A 134 27.27 -26.08 2.32
C HIS A 134 27.54 -25.76 0.86
N ASN A 135 28.72 -25.26 0.58
CA ASN A 135 29.21 -24.80 -0.72
C ASN A 135 28.63 -23.47 -1.19
N ASP A 136 27.87 -22.74 -0.37
CA ASP A 136 27.55 -21.35 -0.69
C ASP A 136 28.84 -20.53 -0.79
N PHE A 137 28.91 -19.63 -1.79
CA PHE A 137 29.96 -18.64 -1.87
C PHE A 137 29.45 -17.36 -1.19
N VAL A 138 30.28 -16.82 -0.28
CA VAL A 138 29.93 -15.66 0.51
C VAL A 138 31.05 -14.63 0.58
N LEU A 139 30.66 -13.37 0.69
CA LEU A 139 31.50 -12.25 1.03
C LEU A 139 31.18 -11.82 2.46
N ILE A 140 32.15 -11.88 3.35
CA ILE A 140 32.02 -11.54 4.78
C ILE A 140 32.74 -10.23 5.03
N SER A 141 32.05 -9.28 5.65
CA SER A 141 32.57 -7.94 5.92
C SER A 141 32.45 -7.60 7.40
N GLY A 142 33.53 -7.17 8.02
CA GLY A 142 33.54 -6.85 9.45
C GLY A 142 34.96 -6.66 10.00
N LYS A 143 35.08 -6.59 11.34
CA LYS A 143 36.37 -6.51 12.03
C LYS A 143 36.74 -7.88 12.56
N PRO A 144 37.75 -8.55 11.98
CA PRO A 144 38.20 -9.86 12.43
C PRO A 144 38.96 -9.77 13.74
N LYS A 145 38.82 -10.77 14.60
CA LYS A 145 39.61 -10.98 15.81
C LYS A 145 40.32 -12.32 15.76
N ARG A 146 41.54 -12.39 16.30
CA ARG A 146 42.23 -13.63 16.36
C ARG A 146 42.01 -14.30 17.71
N ARG A 147 41.33 -15.45 17.71
CA ARG A 147 41.09 -16.25 18.92
C ARG A 147 41.56 -17.68 18.75
N ALA A 148 42.35 -18.19 19.70
CA ALA A 148 42.93 -19.54 19.65
C ALA A 148 43.57 -19.86 18.30
N GLY A 149 44.32 -18.90 17.70
CA GLY A 149 44.99 -19.04 16.43
C GLY A 149 44.10 -18.96 15.18
N ARG A 150 42.80 -18.80 15.31
CA ARG A 150 41.81 -18.70 14.22
C ARG A 150 41.26 -17.30 14.07
N TRP A 151 40.91 -16.90 12.84
CA TRP A 151 40.24 -15.66 12.56
C TRP A 151 38.73 -15.80 12.75
N GLU A 152 38.14 -14.89 13.55
CA GLU A 152 36.72 -14.86 13.85
C GLU A 152 36.14 -13.47 13.54
N PHE A 153 35.00 -13.43 12.84
CA PHE A 153 34.20 -12.22 12.62
C PHE A 153 32.97 -12.27 13.51
N GLY A 154 32.79 -11.28 14.39
CA GLY A 154 31.62 -11.18 15.25
C GLY A 154 30.48 -10.41 14.57
N SER A 155 29.34 -11.08 14.36
CA SER A 155 28.15 -10.52 13.69
C SER A 155 28.47 -9.79 12.38
N PRO A 156 29.21 -10.43 11.46
CA PRO A 156 29.63 -9.78 10.23
C PRO A 156 28.44 -9.54 9.30
N ARG A 157 28.60 -8.56 8.39
CA ARG A 157 27.71 -8.43 7.24
C ARG A 157 28.08 -9.53 6.23
N VAL A 158 27.05 -10.18 5.66
CA VAL A 158 27.25 -11.25 4.67
C VAL A 158 26.49 -10.90 3.39
N GLN A 159 27.14 -11.11 2.25
CA GLN A 159 26.54 -11.11 0.93
C GLN A 159 26.79 -12.48 0.29
N TRP A 160 25.73 -13.08 -0.25
CA TRP A 160 25.86 -14.34 -1.00
C TRP A 160 26.29 -14.02 -2.41
N LEU A 161 27.29 -14.75 -2.90
CA LEU A 161 27.83 -14.62 -4.24
C LEU A 161 27.18 -15.65 -5.15
N ASP A 162 26.81 -15.24 -6.36
CA ASP A 162 26.41 -16.19 -7.38
C ASP A 162 27.63 -17.01 -7.84
N PRO A 163 27.47 -18.24 -8.38
CA PRO A 163 28.57 -19.05 -8.87
C PRO A 163 29.46 -18.29 -9.88
N ASP A 164 28.87 -17.47 -10.73
CA ASP A 164 29.55 -16.64 -11.72
C ASP A 164 30.40 -15.52 -11.07
N ASP A 165 29.98 -15.01 -9.90
CA ASP A 165 30.70 -13.96 -9.14
C ASP A 165 31.84 -14.51 -8.28
N SER A 166 31.88 -15.82 -8.05
CA SER A 166 32.85 -16.46 -7.15
C SER A 166 34.31 -16.31 -7.62
N GLN A 167 34.55 -16.16 -8.92
CA GLN A 167 35.87 -15.99 -9.54
C GLN A 167 36.16 -14.53 -9.94
N ALA A 168 35.25 -13.59 -9.76
CA ALA A 168 35.48 -12.19 -10.13
C ALA A 168 36.60 -11.55 -9.32
N HIS A 169 37.51 -10.81 -9.97
CA HIS A 169 38.67 -10.19 -9.34
C HIS A 169 38.53 -8.67 -9.37
N GLY A 170 38.25 -8.06 -8.21
CA GLY A 170 38.26 -6.61 -8.03
C GLY A 170 37.12 -5.87 -8.75
N GLY A 171 36.93 -4.59 -8.37
CA GLY A 171 35.95 -3.70 -8.97
C GLY A 171 34.54 -3.81 -8.41
N VAL A 172 33.62 -3.07 -9.00
CA VAL A 172 32.19 -3.04 -8.63
C VAL A 172 31.40 -3.81 -9.69
N LEU A 173 30.69 -4.85 -9.28
CA LEU A 173 29.87 -5.67 -10.17
C LEU A 173 28.40 -5.32 -9.96
N THR A 174 27.69 -5.08 -11.05
CA THR A 174 26.24 -4.89 -11.04
C THR A 174 25.51 -6.23 -11.05
N ARG A 175 24.40 -6.31 -10.29
CA ARG A 175 23.55 -7.51 -10.22
C ARG A 175 22.14 -7.15 -10.70
N TYR A 176 21.60 -7.98 -11.60
CA TYR A 176 20.29 -7.79 -12.20
C TYR A 176 19.32 -8.88 -11.75
N HIS A 177 18.04 -8.65 -11.97
CA HIS A 177 17.09 -9.75 -11.91
C HIS A 177 17.31 -10.69 -13.08
N LEU A 178 17.21 -11.98 -12.84
CA LEU A 178 17.39 -13.02 -13.84
C LEU A 178 16.10 -13.81 -14.05
N THR A 179 15.97 -14.41 -15.24
CA THR A 179 14.97 -15.41 -15.54
C THR A 179 15.66 -16.76 -15.78
N GLU A 180 14.92 -17.85 -15.65
CA GLU A 180 15.44 -19.17 -15.91
C GLU A 180 16.02 -19.29 -17.33
N GLY A 181 17.25 -19.76 -17.44
CA GLY A 181 17.99 -19.87 -18.70
C GLY A 181 18.88 -18.67 -19.05
N LEU A 182 18.83 -17.55 -18.30
CA LEU A 182 19.72 -16.40 -18.51
C LEU A 182 20.79 -16.34 -17.41
N ARG A 183 22.07 -16.30 -17.80
CA ARG A 183 23.20 -16.18 -16.88
C ARG A 183 23.58 -14.72 -16.63
N MET A 184 24.04 -14.41 -15.41
CA MET A 184 24.43 -13.05 -14.99
C MET A 184 25.55 -12.48 -15.88
N ASP A 185 26.57 -13.27 -16.17
CA ASP A 185 27.71 -12.83 -17.00
C ASP A 185 27.31 -12.52 -18.46
N ASP A 186 26.35 -13.29 -18.99
CA ASP A 186 25.85 -13.03 -20.35
C ASP A 186 25.07 -11.71 -20.39
N LEU A 187 24.24 -11.47 -19.36
CA LEU A 187 23.50 -10.23 -19.22
C LEU A 187 24.42 -9.03 -19.01
N ARG A 188 25.44 -9.15 -18.15
CA ARG A 188 26.44 -8.07 -17.95
C ARG A 188 27.20 -7.72 -19.23
N ARG A 189 27.60 -8.71 -20.03
CA ARG A 189 28.26 -8.48 -21.30
C ARG A 189 27.36 -7.74 -22.28
N LEU A 190 26.11 -8.15 -22.36
CA LEU A 190 25.12 -7.51 -23.22
C LEU A 190 24.86 -6.05 -22.77
N VAL A 191 24.63 -5.83 -21.48
CA VAL A 191 24.42 -4.49 -20.91
C VAL A 191 25.62 -3.60 -21.18
N ARG A 192 26.85 -4.10 -20.97
CA ARG A 192 28.07 -3.33 -21.27
C ARG A 192 28.08 -2.87 -22.71
N GLN A 193 27.87 -3.78 -23.67
CA GLN A 193 27.86 -3.48 -25.10
C GLN A 193 26.80 -2.41 -25.44
N VAL A 194 25.61 -2.56 -24.91
CA VAL A 194 24.50 -1.61 -25.16
C VAL A 194 24.79 -0.24 -24.54
N VAL A 195 25.29 -0.19 -23.30
CA VAL A 195 25.62 1.08 -22.63
C VAL A 195 26.75 1.81 -23.36
N GLU A 196 27.81 1.11 -23.77
CA GLU A 196 28.93 1.72 -24.52
C GLU A 196 28.48 2.30 -25.85
N GLN A 197 27.58 1.60 -26.55
CA GLN A 197 27.13 1.98 -27.91
C GLN A 197 26.01 3.01 -27.90
N TYR A 198 25.04 2.92 -26.99
CA TYR A 198 23.77 3.64 -27.06
C TYR A 198 23.54 4.68 -25.95
N ALA A 199 24.26 4.62 -24.81
CA ALA A 199 24.02 5.58 -23.73
C ALA A 199 24.28 7.05 -24.13
N GLY A 200 25.19 7.29 -25.08
CA GLY A 200 25.46 8.63 -25.61
C GLY A 200 24.38 9.18 -26.54
N LEU A 201 23.49 8.33 -27.04
CA LEU A 201 22.38 8.70 -27.93
C LEU A 201 21.12 9.12 -27.14
N VAL A 202 21.10 8.87 -25.83
CA VAL A 202 19.95 9.22 -24.98
C VAL A 202 19.95 10.73 -24.75
N ALA A 203 18.91 11.41 -25.26
CA ALA A 203 18.73 12.84 -25.05
C ALA A 203 18.44 13.12 -23.55
N ASP A 204 19.13 14.10 -22.98
CA ASP A 204 18.86 14.53 -21.60
C ASP A 204 17.73 15.57 -21.63
N PRO A 205 16.58 15.32 -21.00
CA PRO A 205 15.47 16.26 -20.98
C PRO A 205 15.70 17.44 -20.04
N LEU A 206 16.75 17.38 -19.20
CA LEU A 206 17.10 18.45 -18.27
C LEU A 206 18.26 19.29 -18.83
N PRO A 207 18.07 20.60 -19.08
CA PRO A 207 19.13 21.53 -19.41
C PRO A 207 20.25 21.57 -18.37
N GLU A 208 21.45 21.93 -18.79
CA GLU A 208 22.64 22.00 -17.91
C GLU A 208 22.40 22.85 -16.67
N ALA A 209 21.81 24.05 -16.84
CA ALA A 209 21.50 24.95 -15.72
C ALA A 209 20.65 24.31 -14.62
N TRP A 210 19.65 23.47 -15.00
CA TRP A 210 18.83 22.76 -14.01
C TRP A 210 19.56 21.59 -13.39
N ARG A 211 20.41 20.89 -14.16
CA ARG A 211 21.25 19.81 -13.63
C ARG A 211 22.26 20.35 -12.61
N ASP A 212 22.91 21.46 -12.88
CA ASP A 212 23.86 22.11 -11.97
C ASP A 212 23.17 22.59 -10.69
N ARG A 213 21.98 23.21 -10.81
CA ARG A 213 21.16 23.61 -9.67
C ARG A 213 20.81 22.45 -8.73
N TRP A 214 20.54 21.29 -9.29
CA TRP A 214 20.18 20.09 -8.51
C TRP A 214 21.36 19.14 -8.29
N GLN A 215 22.57 19.53 -8.70
CA GLN A 215 23.81 18.74 -8.58
C GLN A 215 23.67 17.35 -9.22
N LEU A 216 23.09 17.27 -10.39
CA LEU A 216 22.82 16.04 -11.13
C LEU A 216 23.81 15.86 -12.28
N PRO A 217 24.35 14.64 -12.48
CA PRO A 217 25.12 14.32 -13.68
C PRO A 217 24.23 14.30 -14.92
N SER A 218 24.82 14.32 -16.12
CA SER A 218 24.09 14.11 -17.36
C SER A 218 23.48 12.71 -17.39
N LEU A 219 22.37 12.55 -18.13
CA LEU A 219 21.68 11.27 -18.23
C LEU A 219 22.56 10.17 -18.81
N SER A 220 23.36 10.49 -19.83
CA SER A 220 24.34 9.56 -20.42
C SER A 220 25.41 9.12 -19.41
N ALA A 221 25.93 10.05 -18.59
CA ALA A 221 26.89 9.70 -17.55
C ALA A 221 26.23 8.83 -16.45
N ALA A 222 25.02 9.16 -16.04
CA ALA A 222 24.27 8.39 -15.06
C ALA A 222 24.01 6.94 -15.51
N LEU A 223 23.59 6.74 -16.77
CA LEU A 223 23.40 5.42 -17.34
C LEU A 223 24.70 4.60 -17.33
N ARG A 224 25.83 5.23 -17.69
CA ARG A 224 27.14 4.57 -17.64
C ARG A 224 27.51 4.21 -16.19
N TRP A 225 27.35 5.12 -15.25
CA TRP A 225 27.71 4.91 -13.85
C TRP A 225 26.82 3.86 -13.13
N VAL A 226 25.57 3.73 -13.51
CA VAL A 226 24.70 2.73 -12.94
C VAL A 226 25.04 1.32 -13.42
N HIS A 227 25.37 1.18 -14.69
CA HIS A 227 25.60 -0.13 -15.30
C HIS A 227 27.04 -0.58 -15.25
N LEU A 228 27.99 0.35 -15.32
CA LEU A 228 29.43 0.13 -15.38
C LEU A 228 30.16 0.98 -14.34
N PRO A 229 29.78 0.93 -13.07
CA PRO A 229 30.40 1.74 -12.03
C PRO A 229 31.85 1.31 -11.79
N GLN A 230 32.73 2.27 -11.62
CA GLN A 230 34.09 2.02 -11.17
C GLN A 230 34.19 2.03 -9.64
N THR A 231 33.34 2.83 -8.99
CA THR A 231 33.23 2.92 -7.53
C THR A 231 31.77 2.85 -7.07
N PRO A 232 31.50 2.44 -5.81
CA PRO A 232 30.15 2.47 -5.24
C PRO A 232 29.48 3.87 -5.29
N GLU A 233 30.27 4.94 -5.15
CA GLU A 233 29.79 6.33 -5.18
C GLU A 233 29.29 6.70 -6.58
N GLN A 234 29.98 6.30 -7.65
CA GLN A 234 29.50 6.49 -9.02
C GLN A 234 28.16 5.82 -9.24
N TYR A 235 28.01 4.56 -8.77
CA TYR A 235 26.71 3.88 -8.83
C TYR A 235 25.62 4.66 -8.10
N GLN A 236 25.90 5.17 -6.89
CA GLN A 236 24.92 5.93 -6.12
C GLN A 236 24.54 7.24 -6.82
N GLN A 237 25.49 7.98 -7.38
CA GLN A 237 25.22 9.21 -8.14
C GLN A 237 24.42 8.94 -9.41
N GLY A 238 24.76 7.89 -10.16
CA GLY A 238 24.02 7.48 -11.34
C GLY A 238 22.58 7.09 -11.00
N ARG A 239 22.42 6.27 -9.96
CA ARG A 239 21.08 5.88 -9.45
C ARG A 239 20.27 7.10 -8.98
N HIS A 240 20.91 8.00 -8.22
CA HIS A 240 20.27 9.23 -7.75
C HIS A 240 19.71 10.06 -8.91
N ARG A 241 20.49 10.22 -10.00
CA ARG A 241 20.05 10.94 -11.20
C ARG A 241 18.81 10.29 -11.85
N LEU A 242 18.82 8.97 -12.02
CA LEU A 242 17.72 8.25 -12.67
C LEU A 242 16.45 8.25 -11.81
N VAL A 243 16.58 8.03 -10.51
CA VAL A 243 15.47 8.09 -9.55
C VAL A 243 14.90 9.51 -9.46
N HIS A 244 15.78 10.53 -9.42
CA HIS A 244 15.34 11.93 -9.39
C HIS A 244 14.50 12.27 -10.63
N GLN A 245 14.94 11.87 -11.82
CA GLN A 245 14.18 12.11 -13.05
C GLN A 245 12.84 11.40 -13.05
N ASP A 246 12.81 10.13 -12.68
CA ASP A 246 11.60 9.31 -12.63
C ASP A 246 10.55 9.92 -11.68
N LEU A 247 10.97 10.35 -10.49
CA LEU A 247 10.12 11.03 -9.53
C LEU A 247 9.72 12.44 -9.97
N LEU A 248 10.63 13.20 -10.59
CA LEU A 248 10.33 14.54 -11.11
C LEU A 248 9.28 14.49 -12.22
N GLU A 249 9.41 13.59 -13.19
CA GLU A 249 8.43 13.40 -14.26
C GLU A 249 7.06 13.04 -13.71
N PHE A 250 7.03 12.12 -12.74
CA PHE A 250 5.79 11.74 -12.06
C PHE A 250 5.15 12.94 -11.33
N GLN A 251 5.93 13.69 -10.56
CA GLN A 251 5.44 14.85 -9.82
C GLN A 251 5.03 16.01 -10.74
N LEU A 252 5.68 16.17 -11.89
CA LEU A 252 5.26 17.13 -12.92
C LEU A 252 3.91 16.75 -13.52
N GLY A 253 3.68 15.46 -13.81
CA GLY A 253 2.37 14.98 -14.24
C GLY A 253 1.27 15.31 -13.23
N VAL A 254 1.53 15.04 -11.94
CA VAL A 254 0.62 15.40 -10.83
C VAL A 254 0.39 16.91 -10.73
N ALA A 255 1.44 17.73 -10.82
CA ALA A 255 1.36 19.18 -10.73
C ALA A 255 0.59 19.80 -11.92
N LEU A 256 0.82 19.31 -13.14
CA LEU A 256 0.08 19.72 -14.35
C LEU A 256 -1.40 19.39 -14.23
N ARG A 257 -1.74 18.17 -13.77
CA ARG A 257 -3.13 17.77 -13.53
C ARG A 257 -3.80 18.69 -12.47
N ARG A 258 -3.07 18.99 -11.41
CA ARG A 258 -3.55 19.93 -10.39
C ARG A 258 -3.79 21.34 -10.98
N ARG A 259 -2.84 21.87 -11.77
CA ARG A 259 -3.00 23.17 -12.45
C ARG A 259 -4.21 23.18 -13.39
N ALA A 260 -4.39 22.13 -14.19
CA ALA A 260 -5.54 22.00 -15.07
C ALA A 260 -6.87 22.02 -14.29
N PHE A 261 -6.94 21.26 -13.19
CA PHE A 261 -8.13 21.27 -12.31
C PHE A 261 -8.40 22.66 -11.71
N GLN A 262 -7.37 23.34 -11.22
CA GLN A 262 -7.51 24.66 -10.60
C GLN A 262 -7.86 25.78 -11.59
N THR A 263 -7.47 25.66 -12.87
CA THR A 263 -7.79 26.65 -13.91
C THR A 263 -9.16 26.45 -14.54
N GLN A 264 -9.66 25.22 -14.59
CA GLN A 264 -10.96 24.89 -15.19
C GLN A 264 -12.14 25.15 -14.27
N ALA A 265 -11.92 25.22 -12.96
CA ALA A 265 -12.99 25.29 -11.96
C ALA A 265 -12.91 26.54 -11.13
N GLN A 266 -13.90 27.45 -11.30
CA GLN A 266 -14.13 28.50 -10.32
C GLN A 266 -14.86 27.93 -9.11
N ALA A 267 -14.41 28.30 -7.90
CA ALA A 267 -15.06 27.96 -6.65
C ALA A 267 -15.57 29.22 -5.93
N PRO A 268 -16.59 29.11 -5.08
CA PRO A 268 -17.08 30.26 -4.31
C PRO A 268 -16.00 30.75 -3.33
N VAL A 269 -15.86 32.08 -3.22
CA VAL A 269 -15.00 32.69 -2.19
C VAL A 269 -15.72 32.64 -0.85
N LEU A 270 -15.19 31.91 0.11
CA LEU A 270 -15.78 31.68 1.42
C LEU A 270 -14.88 32.29 2.52
N PRO A 271 -14.99 33.62 2.78
CA PRO A 271 -14.02 34.30 3.63
C PRO A 271 -14.17 33.94 5.10
N ARG A 272 -13.03 33.88 5.80
CA ARG A 272 -12.95 33.80 7.25
C ARG A 272 -12.80 35.20 7.83
N THR A 273 -13.85 35.73 8.48
CA THR A 273 -13.76 36.99 9.23
C THR A 273 -13.60 36.70 10.73
N SER A 274 -13.03 37.65 11.48
CA SER A 274 -12.89 37.51 12.94
C SER A 274 -14.24 37.31 13.65
N LYS A 275 -15.31 37.87 13.11
CA LYS A 275 -16.68 37.68 13.62
C LYS A 275 -17.20 36.28 13.40
N ILE A 276 -16.94 35.71 12.22
CA ILE A 276 -17.32 34.32 11.86
C ILE A 276 -16.49 33.35 12.73
N ASP A 277 -15.21 33.57 12.83
CA ASP A 277 -14.30 32.73 13.65
C ASP A 277 -14.75 32.68 15.12
N ALA A 278 -14.95 33.85 15.73
CA ALA A 278 -15.38 33.93 17.11
C ALA A 278 -16.77 33.29 17.35
N ARG A 279 -17.69 33.42 16.38
CA ARG A 279 -19.02 32.80 16.46
C ARG A 279 -18.96 31.27 16.38
N ILE A 280 -18.14 30.72 15.48
CA ILE A 280 -18.01 29.29 15.32
C ILE A 280 -17.32 28.68 16.55
N ARG A 281 -16.23 29.30 17.05
CA ARG A 281 -15.52 28.79 18.22
C ARG A 281 -16.37 28.73 19.48
N ARG A 282 -17.33 29.64 19.66
CA ARG A 282 -18.27 29.61 20.82
C ARG A 282 -19.20 28.39 20.83
N LEU A 283 -19.37 27.70 19.69
CA LEU A 283 -20.20 26.50 19.60
C LEU A 283 -19.50 25.27 20.15
N PHE A 284 -18.15 25.31 20.29
CA PHE A 284 -17.39 24.19 20.85
C PHE A 284 -17.20 24.36 22.36
N PRO A 285 -17.50 23.33 23.18
CA PRO A 285 -17.38 23.40 24.64
C PRO A 285 -15.93 23.21 25.13
N PHE A 286 -14.92 23.34 24.26
CA PHE A 286 -13.50 23.15 24.52
C PHE A 286 -12.65 24.07 23.63
N SER A 287 -11.39 24.27 24.03
CA SER A 287 -10.40 24.94 23.21
C SER A 287 -9.80 23.99 22.18
N LEU A 288 -9.56 24.50 20.98
CA LEU A 288 -8.90 23.74 19.92
C LEU A 288 -7.42 23.54 20.23
N THR A 289 -6.83 22.43 19.75
CA THR A 289 -5.39 22.23 19.83
C THR A 289 -4.65 23.05 18.79
N SER A 290 -3.33 23.24 18.96
CA SER A 290 -2.51 24.00 18.00
C SER A 290 -2.54 23.38 16.60
N GLY A 291 -2.55 22.04 16.51
CA GLY A 291 -2.68 21.33 15.23
C GLY A 291 -4.04 21.49 14.57
N GLN A 292 -5.12 21.53 15.34
CA GLN A 292 -6.46 21.81 14.84
C GLN A 292 -6.59 23.26 14.36
N ASP A 293 -6.03 24.24 15.08
CA ASP A 293 -6.03 25.65 14.68
C ASP A 293 -5.24 25.88 13.39
N ARG A 294 -4.07 25.24 13.23
CA ARG A 294 -3.29 25.29 12.01
C ARG A 294 -4.09 24.69 10.84
N ALA A 295 -4.70 23.51 11.03
CA ALA A 295 -5.52 22.86 10.02
C ALA A 295 -6.71 23.75 9.58
N ILE A 296 -7.38 24.40 10.53
CA ILE A 296 -8.46 25.36 10.24
C ILE A 296 -7.94 26.55 9.43
N THR A 297 -6.75 27.05 9.75
CA THR A 297 -6.15 28.17 9.01
C THR A 297 -5.85 27.79 7.57
N GLU A 298 -5.16 26.67 7.34
CA GLU A 298 -4.86 26.17 5.99
C GLU A 298 -6.15 25.95 5.15
N ILE A 299 -7.17 25.32 5.73
CA ILE A 299 -8.45 25.09 5.06
C ILE A 299 -9.17 26.42 4.78
N SER A 300 -9.14 27.37 5.72
CA SER A 300 -9.82 28.68 5.56
C SER A 300 -9.15 29.54 4.50
N GLU A 301 -7.84 29.49 4.35
CA GLU A 301 -7.10 30.14 3.28
C GLU A 301 -7.49 29.60 1.91
N ASP A 302 -7.57 28.26 1.77
CA ASP A 302 -8.05 27.65 0.54
C ASP A 302 -9.49 28.05 0.22
N LEU A 303 -10.39 28.01 1.19
CA LEU A 303 -11.80 28.39 1.02
C LEU A 303 -11.98 29.86 0.59
N ALA A 304 -11.05 30.72 0.98
CA ALA A 304 -11.07 32.16 0.63
C ALA A 304 -10.36 32.44 -0.71
N SER A 305 -9.64 31.49 -1.31
CA SER A 305 -8.79 31.71 -2.49
C SER A 305 -9.54 31.92 -3.81
N GLY A 306 -10.82 31.53 -3.88
CA GLY A 306 -11.61 31.50 -5.13
C GLY A 306 -11.22 30.34 -6.09
N ARG A 307 -10.24 29.51 -5.72
CA ARG A 307 -9.87 28.30 -6.43
C ARG A 307 -10.49 27.10 -5.74
N ALA A 308 -10.90 26.09 -6.49
CA ALA A 308 -11.49 24.90 -5.91
C ALA A 308 -10.49 24.19 -4.99
N MET A 309 -10.75 24.22 -3.68
CA MET A 309 -9.96 23.46 -2.70
C MET A 309 -10.15 21.96 -2.95
N HIS A 310 -9.05 21.25 -2.96
CA HIS A 310 -9.03 19.79 -2.99
C HIS A 310 -8.00 19.29 -1.97
N ARG A 311 -8.45 19.05 -0.73
CA ARG A 311 -7.56 18.85 0.43
C ARG A 311 -7.86 17.55 1.18
N LEU A 312 -6.79 16.83 1.57
CA LEU A 312 -6.86 15.68 2.46
C LEU A 312 -6.50 16.09 3.90
N LEU A 313 -7.45 15.96 4.79
CA LEU A 313 -7.24 16.10 6.23
C LEU A 313 -6.97 14.74 6.86
N GLN A 314 -5.73 14.51 7.19
CA GLN A 314 -5.28 13.27 7.83
C GLN A 314 -4.97 13.53 9.31
N ALA A 315 -5.50 12.66 10.17
CA ALA A 315 -5.22 12.74 11.59
C ALA A 315 -5.44 11.40 12.25
N ASP A 316 -4.78 11.17 13.37
CA ASP A 316 -4.95 9.95 14.15
C ASP A 316 -6.40 9.82 14.67
N VAL A 317 -6.77 8.59 15.04
CA VAL A 317 -8.10 8.31 15.61
C VAL A 317 -8.29 9.15 16.88
N GLY A 318 -9.35 9.96 16.89
CA GLY A 318 -9.69 10.83 18.03
C GLY A 318 -8.88 12.13 18.15
N ALA A 319 -8.09 12.53 17.14
CA ALA A 319 -7.43 13.82 17.08
C ALA A 319 -8.39 15.00 16.74
N GLY A 320 -9.69 14.72 16.55
CA GLY A 320 -10.71 15.75 16.38
C GLY A 320 -10.92 16.22 14.94
N LYS A 321 -10.71 15.38 13.92
CA LYS A 321 -11.00 15.68 12.49
C LYS A 321 -12.40 16.29 12.28
N THR A 322 -13.40 15.70 12.93
CA THR A 322 -14.80 16.12 12.80
C THR A 322 -15.03 17.57 13.24
N VAL A 323 -14.28 18.06 14.23
CA VAL A 323 -14.39 19.45 14.70
C VAL A 323 -13.83 20.41 13.65
N VAL A 324 -12.69 20.09 13.05
CA VAL A 324 -12.08 20.89 11.96
C VAL A 324 -13.00 20.90 10.73
N ALA A 325 -13.56 19.76 10.37
CA ALA A 325 -14.53 19.67 9.28
C ALA A 325 -15.80 20.48 9.57
N LEU A 326 -16.35 20.39 10.78
CA LEU A 326 -17.52 21.16 11.19
C LEU A 326 -17.24 22.67 11.16
N TYR A 327 -16.02 23.08 11.54
CA TYR A 327 -15.62 24.49 11.41
C TYR A 327 -15.69 24.95 9.94
N ALA A 328 -15.13 24.19 9.00
CA ALA A 328 -15.15 24.50 7.57
C ALA A 328 -16.59 24.53 6.99
N LEU A 329 -17.44 23.57 7.39
CA LEU A 329 -18.86 23.54 7.03
C LEU A 329 -19.61 24.80 7.51
N LEU A 330 -19.36 25.22 8.76
CA LEU A 330 -19.98 26.41 9.34
C LEU A 330 -19.46 27.71 8.72
N GLN A 331 -18.18 27.78 8.34
CA GLN A 331 -17.61 28.89 7.58
C GLN A 331 -18.33 29.03 6.23
N THR A 332 -18.55 27.91 5.54
CA THR A 332 -19.28 27.87 4.25
C THR A 332 -20.71 28.37 4.41
N ILE A 333 -21.40 27.91 5.43
CA ILE A 333 -22.79 28.34 5.73
C ILE A 333 -22.86 29.85 6.08
N ALA A 334 -21.88 30.32 6.84
CA ALA A 334 -21.81 31.76 7.19
C ALA A 334 -21.56 32.65 5.96
N ALA A 335 -21.00 32.14 4.89
CA ALA A 335 -20.86 32.81 3.60
C ALA A 335 -22.10 32.70 2.70
N GLY A 336 -23.17 32.04 3.16
CA GLY A 336 -24.47 31.95 2.44
C GLY A 336 -24.54 30.77 1.45
N TYR A 337 -23.71 29.77 1.61
CA TYR A 337 -23.69 28.56 0.80
C TYR A 337 -24.11 27.31 1.59
N GLN A 338 -24.57 26.30 0.88
CA GLN A 338 -24.84 24.98 1.46
C GLN A 338 -23.54 24.20 1.64
N ALA A 339 -23.51 23.37 2.68
CA ALA A 339 -22.39 22.51 2.99
C ALA A 339 -22.85 21.06 3.18
N ALA A 340 -22.13 20.10 2.57
CA ALA A 340 -22.47 18.68 2.63
C ALA A 340 -21.39 17.89 3.38
N LEU A 341 -21.83 16.97 4.26
CA LEU A 341 -20.98 16.00 4.95
C LEU A 341 -21.38 14.60 4.54
N MET A 342 -20.52 13.91 3.81
CA MET A 342 -20.74 12.56 3.31
C MET A 342 -19.99 11.52 4.13
N ALA A 343 -20.73 10.52 4.63
CA ALA A 343 -20.18 9.39 5.37
C ALA A 343 -20.32 8.08 4.57
N PRO A 344 -19.45 7.09 4.75
CA PRO A 344 -19.48 5.82 4.00
C PRO A 344 -20.67 4.92 4.35
N THR A 345 -21.21 5.05 5.56
CA THR A 345 -22.32 4.21 6.05
C THR A 345 -23.40 5.06 6.75
N GLU A 346 -24.61 4.54 6.81
CA GLU A 346 -25.72 5.21 7.50
C GLU A 346 -25.50 5.39 9.00
N VAL A 347 -24.84 4.41 9.64
CA VAL A 347 -24.50 4.47 11.06
C VAL A 347 -23.59 5.68 11.33
N LEU A 348 -22.56 5.88 10.49
CA LEU A 348 -21.68 7.04 10.59
C LEU A 348 -22.40 8.36 10.25
N ALA A 349 -23.25 8.36 9.23
CA ALA A 349 -24.04 9.55 8.89
C ALA A 349 -24.94 9.97 10.06
N ARG A 350 -25.63 9.03 10.69
CA ARG A 350 -26.46 9.29 11.90
C ARG A 350 -25.61 9.77 13.09
N GLN A 351 -24.43 9.18 13.29
CA GLN A 351 -23.50 9.59 14.35
C GLN A 351 -22.97 11.02 14.12
N HIS A 352 -22.61 11.36 12.88
CA HIS A 352 -22.25 12.74 12.53
C HIS A 352 -23.41 13.69 12.77
N ALA A 353 -24.64 13.33 12.37
CA ALA A 353 -25.82 14.11 12.61
C ALA A 353 -26.06 14.36 14.11
N GLN A 354 -25.98 13.34 14.96
CA GLN A 354 -26.08 13.45 16.41
C GLN A 354 -24.97 14.33 17.03
N THR A 355 -23.75 14.23 16.51
CA THR A 355 -22.63 15.05 16.98
C THR A 355 -22.82 16.51 16.59
N VAL A 356 -23.23 16.77 15.36
CA VAL A 356 -23.56 18.10 14.85
C VAL A 356 -24.72 18.70 15.64
N GLU A 357 -25.79 17.92 15.90
CA GLU A 357 -26.94 18.35 16.70
C GLU A 357 -26.50 18.82 18.07
N ARG A 358 -25.62 18.11 18.73
CA ARG A 358 -25.10 18.46 20.06
C ARG A 358 -24.35 19.80 20.07
N TYR A 359 -23.52 20.08 19.04
CA TYR A 359 -22.78 21.34 18.94
C TYR A 359 -23.67 22.50 18.46
N LEU A 360 -24.69 22.23 17.66
CA LEU A 360 -25.56 23.22 17.04
C LEU A 360 -26.93 23.32 17.71
N ALA A 361 -27.11 22.78 18.94
CA ALA A 361 -28.40 22.77 19.64
C ALA A 361 -29.03 24.16 19.78
N HIS A 362 -28.21 25.20 19.92
CA HIS A 362 -28.64 26.62 20.05
C HIS A 362 -28.36 27.43 18.76
N SER A 363 -28.09 26.78 17.64
CA SER A 363 -27.83 27.43 16.35
C SER A 363 -29.07 27.44 15.47
N ARG A 364 -29.21 28.48 14.64
CA ARG A 364 -30.27 28.60 13.63
C ARG A 364 -29.95 27.89 12.30
N VAL A 365 -28.83 27.12 12.25
CA VAL A 365 -28.47 26.40 11.05
C VAL A 365 -29.43 25.22 10.83
N GLU A 366 -30.14 25.22 9.72
CA GLU A 366 -31.05 24.15 9.33
C GLU A 366 -30.25 22.96 8.81
N ARG A 367 -30.54 21.77 9.35
CA ARG A 367 -29.84 20.51 9.11
C ARG A 367 -30.77 19.50 8.46
N GLN A 368 -30.26 18.73 7.50
CA GLN A 368 -31.00 17.69 6.83
C GLN A 368 -30.17 16.41 6.74
N LEU A 369 -30.71 15.28 7.20
CA LEU A 369 -30.15 13.95 7.00
C LEU A 369 -30.73 13.33 5.73
N LEU A 370 -29.86 12.79 4.84
CA LEU A 370 -30.25 12.08 3.63
C LEU A 370 -29.54 10.73 3.56
N THR A 371 -30.27 9.64 3.86
CA THR A 371 -29.79 8.26 3.84
C THR A 371 -30.72 7.37 3.01
N GLY A 372 -30.27 6.14 2.71
CA GLY A 372 -31.06 5.19 1.95
C GLY A 372 -32.26 4.62 2.70
N SER A 373 -32.27 4.68 4.04
CA SER A 373 -33.35 4.16 4.90
C SER A 373 -34.53 5.12 5.11
N LEU A 374 -34.49 6.31 4.52
CA LEU A 374 -35.61 7.26 4.57
C LEU A 374 -36.82 6.71 3.79
N THR A 375 -38.00 6.92 4.34
CA THR A 375 -39.26 6.65 3.61
C THR A 375 -39.37 7.53 2.35
N PRO A 376 -40.15 7.13 1.34
CA PRO A 376 -40.32 7.93 0.12
C PRO A 376 -40.86 9.36 0.40
N ALA A 377 -41.65 9.51 1.44
CA ALA A 377 -42.18 10.83 1.84
C ALA A 377 -41.10 11.70 2.48
N GLU A 378 -40.34 11.17 3.45
CA GLU A 378 -39.23 11.86 4.09
C GLU A 378 -38.14 12.22 3.07
N ARG A 379 -37.84 11.30 2.15
CA ARG A 379 -36.87 11.55 1.08
C ARG A 379 -37.29 12.69 0.18
N ARG A 380 -38.57 12.74 -0.25
CA ARG A 380 -39.11 13.88 -1.06
C ARG A 380 -38.99 15.20 -0.32
N GLN A 381 -39.35 15.21 0.97
CA GLN A 381 -39.27 16.42 1.79
C GLN A 381 -37.81 16.88 1.96
N ALA A 382 -36.87 15.94 2.20
CA ALA A 382 -35.46 16.25 2.31
C ALA A 382 -34.88 16.81 0.99
N LEU A 383 -35.23 16.23 -0.15
CA LEU A 383 -34.81 16.72 -1.46
C LEU A 383 -35.35 18.10 -1.77
N ALA A 384 -36.61 18.39 -1.41
CA ALA A 384 -37.19 19.73 -1.57
C ALA A 384 -36.42 20.78 -0.75
N LYS A 385 -36.12 20.51 0.53
CA LYS A 385 -35.34 21.40 1.40
C LYS A 385 -33.91 21.63 0.93
N ILE A 386 -33.31 20.63 0.24
CA ILE A 386 -31.98 20.77 -0.35
C ILE A 386 -32.06 21.66 -1.59
N ALA A 387 -33.06 21.43 -2.45
CA ALA A 387 -33.22 22.15 -3.70
C ALA A 387 -33.61 23.63 -3.51
N ASP A 388 -34.43 23.96 -2.49
CA ASP A 388 -34.82 25.34 -2.18
C ASP A 388 -33.77 26.09 -1.34
N GLY A 389 -32.72 25.39 -0.85
CA GLY A 389 -31.66 26.00 -0.05
C GLY A 389 -32.01 26.23 1.43
N SER A 390 -33.21 25.82 1.90
CA SER A 390 -33.56 25.91 3.32
C SER A 390 -32.70 25.00 4.20
N ALA A 391 -32.34 23.81 3.72
CA ALA A 391 -31.34 22.98 4.36
C ALA A 391 -29.93 23.53 4.06
N GLN A 392 -29.27 24.05 5.07
CA GLN A 392 -27.95 24.67 4.95
C GLN A 392 -26.83 23.64 5.17
N LEU A 393 -26.98 22.68 6.11
CA LEU A 393 -26.08 21.60 6.38
C LEU A 393 -26.72 20.28 6.04
N ILE A 394 -26.17 19.59 5.07
CA ILE A 394 -26.68 18.31 4.59
C ILE A 394 -25.73 17.19 5.00
N ILE A 395 -26.22 16.20 5.72
CA ILE A 395 -25.44 15.04 6.16
C ILE A 395 -26.03 13.79 5.51
N GLY A 396 -25.21 12.95 4.93
CA GLY A 396 -25.73 11.73 4.29
C GLY A 396 -24.69 10.74 3.89
N THR A 397 -25.14 9.74 3.14
CA THR A 397 -24.28 8.70 2.55
C THR A 397 -24.08 8.98 1.05
N GLN A 398 -23.71 7.93 0.28
CA GLN A 398 -23.71 8.02 -1.19
C GLN A 398 -25.05 8.47 -1.80
N ALA A 399 -26.11 8.51 -1.01
CA ALA A 399 -27.40 9.08 -1.43
C ALA A 399 -27.28 10.55 -1.88
N LEU A 400 -26.26 11.29 -1.40
CA LEU A 400 -26.00 12.70 -1.77
C LEU A 400 -25.54 12.88 -3.22
N ILE A 401 -24.95 11.83 -3.83
CA ILE A 401 -24.45 11.86 -5.22
C ILE A 401 -25.35 11.10 -6.21
N GLN A 402 -26.52 10.64 -5.77
CA GLN A 402 -27.49 9.97 -6.64
C GLN A 402 -28.17 10.97 -7.58
N LYS A 403 -28.57 10.47 -8.77
CA LYS A 403 -29.37 11.25 -9.69
C LYS A 403 -30.65 11.76 -9.01
N GLY A 404 -30.92 13.07 -9.12
CA GLY A 404 -32.09 13.70 -8.50
C GLY A 404 -31.82 14.51 -7.24
N VAL A 405 -30.58 14.53 -6.73
CA VAL A 405 -30.18 15.50 -5.68
C VAL A 405 -29.66 16.76 -6.35
N GLN A 406 -30.35 17.87 -6.16
CA GLN A 406 -29.96 19.18 -6.66
C GLN A 406 -29.75 20.12 -5.48
N PHE A 407 -28.59 20.76 -5.42
CA PHE A 407 -28.26 21.74 -4.40
C PHE A 407 -28.53 23.15 -4.94
N ALA A 408 -29.12 24.03 -4.12
CA ALA A 408 -29.35 25.42 -4.53
C ALA A 408 -28.04 26.22 -4.69
N LYS A 409 -27.10 26.06 -3.74
CA LYS A 409 -25.76 26.72 -3.74
C LYS A 409 -24.75 25.92 -2.94
N LEU A 410 -24.25 24.84 -3.48
CA LEU A 410 -23.26 24.01 -2.79
C LEU A 410 -21.87 24.67 -2.81
N GLY A 411 -21.32 24.97 -1.61
CA GLY A 411 -19.98 25.57 -1.47
C GLY A 411 -18.88 24.61 -1.04
N LEU A 412 -19.22 23.64 -0.17
CA LEU A 412 -18.23 22.70 0.37
C LEU A 412 -18.81 21.29 0.50
N VAL A 413 -18.05 20.30 0.08
CA VAL A 413 -18.31 18.88 0.36
C VAL A 413 -17.20 18.34 1.24
N VAL A 414 -17.57 17.78 2.39
CA VAL A 414 -16.67 17.01 3.26
C VAL A 414 -16.95 15.53 3.07
N ILE A 415 -15.92 14.75 2.80
CA ILE A 415 -16.02 13.29 2.57
C ILE A 415 -15.25 12.58 3.68
N ASP A 416 -15.93 11.77 4.48
CA ASP A 416 -15.29 10.99 5.53
C ASP A 416 -14.92 9.59 5.03
N GLU A 417 -13.70 9.10 5.39
CA GLU A 417 -13.17 7.77 5.03
C GLU A 417 -13.11 7.50 3.52
N GLN A 418 -12.28 8.24 2.80
CA GLN A 418 -12.15 8.27 1.32
C GLN A 418 -11.89 6.91 0.66
N HIS A 419 -11.29 5.93 1.33
CA HIS A 419 -10.89 4.66 0.71
C HIS A 419 -12.03 3.87 0.04
N ARG A 420 -13.27 4.32 0.21
CA ARG A 420 -14.47 3.76 -0.41
C ARG A 420 -15.06 4.59 -1.56
N PHE A 421 -14.42 5.72 -1.96
CA PHE A 421 -14.96 6.64 -2.97
C PHE A 421 -13.98 6.88 -4.12
N GLY A 422 -14.42 6.60 -5.35
CA GLY A 422 -13.62 6.82 -6.57
C GLY A 422 -13.61 8.29 -7.04
N VAL A 423 -12.58 8.65 -7.83
CA VAL A 423 -12.38 9.99 -8.42
C VAL A 423 -13.60 10.46 -9.24
N ARG A 424 -14.23 9.54 -9.98
CA ARG A 424 -15.43 9.81 -10.81
C ARG A 424 -16.67 10.21 -10.02
N GLN A 425 -16.76 9.87 -8.75
CA GLN A 425 -17.92 10.21 -7.92
C GLN A 425 -17.85 11.65 -7.39
N ARG A 426 -16.65 12.22 -7.31
CA ARG A 426 -16.40 13.60 -6.87
C ARG A 426 -16.84 14.63 -7.93
N ALA A 427 -16.66 14.32 -9.20
CA ALA A 427 -17.07 15.18 -10.31
C ALA A 427 -18.60 15.37 -10.41
N ARG A 428 -19.39 14.55 -9.72
CA ARG A 428 -20.86 14.63 -9.75
C ARG A 428 -21.46 15.75 -8.89
N PHE A 429 -20.67 16.39 -8.04
CA PHE A 429 -21.13 17.53 -7.25
C PHE A 429 -21.01 18.86 -8.00
N GLY A 430 -20.34 18.89 -9.17
CA GLY A 430 -20.16 20.10 -9.98
C GLY A 430 -21.28 20.31 -10.98
N GLU A 431 -21.80 21.53 -11.07
CA GLU A 431 -22.53 22.03 -12.23
C GLU A 431 -21.54 22.64 -13.23
N GLU A 432 -21.91 22.78 -14.49
CA GLU A 432 -21.02 23.28 -15.54
C GLU A 432 -20.30 24.58 -15.12
N GLY A 433 -18.97 24.51 -14.98
CA GLY A 433 -18.08 25.65 -14.70
C GLY A 433 -17.94 26.08 -13.24
N ARG A 434 -18.70 25.50 -12.27
CA ARG A 434 -18.53 25.78 -10.83
C ARG A 434 -18.42 24.50 -10.02
N LEU A 435 -17.28 24.32 -9.35
CA LEU A 435 -17.05 23.19 -8.46
C LEU A 435 -17.12 23.62 -7.00
N PRO A 436 -17.76 22.85 -6.11
CA PRO A 436 -17.65 23.07 -4.68
C PRO A 436 -16.23 22.74 -4.20
N HIS A 437 -15.80 23.39 -3.13
CA HIS A 437 -14.60 22.96 -2.41
C HIS A 437 -14.79 21.53 -1.89
N THR A 438 -13.72 20.75 -1.88
CA THR A 438 -13.75 19.36 -1.41
C THR A 438 -12.71 19.16 -0.32
N LEU A 439 -13.17 18.73 0.86
CA LEU A 439 -12.34 18.32 1.98
C LEU A 439 -12.53 16.82 2.22
N VAL A 440 -11.47 16.07 2.06
CA VAL A 440 -11.47 14.62 2.30
C VAL A 440 -10.86 14.36 3.68
N MET A 441 -11.48 13.50 4.46
CA MET A 441 -10.94 13.07 5.77
C MET A 441 -10.59 11.60 5.78
N THR A 442 -9.52 11.24 6.48
CA THR A 442 -9.20 9.84 6.78
C THR A 442 -8.68 9.67 8.20
N ALA A 443 -9.13 8.59 8.86
CA ALA A 443 -8.59 8.14 10.13
C ALA A 443 -7.53 7.06 9.96
N THR A 444 -7.41 6.47 8.76
CA THR A 444 -6.29 5.60 8.45
C THR A 444 -5.05 6.45 8.27
N PRO A 445 -4.01 6.24 9.07
CA PRO A 445 -2.74 6.86 8.77
C PRO A 445 -2.19 6.22 7.49
N ILE A 446 -2.02 7.04 6.47
CA ILE A 446 -1.42 6.65 5.19
C ILE A 446 0.04 7.11 5.24
N PRO A 447 1.02 6.27 4.91
CA PRO A 447 2.41 6.69 4.80
C PRO A 447 2.55 7.93 3.93
N ARG A 448 3.46 8.84 4.30
CA ARG A 448 3.61 10.13 3.61
C ARG A 448 3.94 9.95 2.13
N SER A 449 4.80 9.00 1.79
CA SER A 449 5.17 8.66 0.43
C SER A 449 3.96 8.22 -0.42
N LEU A 450 3.05 7.42 0.16
CA LEU A 450 1.80 7.03 -0.50
C LEU A 450 0.83 8.20 -0.64
N CYS A 451 0.77 9.10 0.35
CA CYS A 451 -0.04 10.33 0.22
C CYS A 451 0.43 11.20 -0.94
N LEU A 452 1.76 11.33 -1.12
CA LEU A 452 2.36 12.16 -2.16
C LEU A 452 2.25 11.55 -3.57
N THR A 453 2.01 10.26 -3.67
CA THR A 453 1.86 9.56 -4.95
C THR A 453 0.41 9.31 -5.32
N GLN A 454 -0.36 8.63 -4.48
CA GLN A 454 -1.76 8.30 -4.77
C GLN A 454 -2.72 9.48 -4.67
N PHE A 455 -2.41 10.43 -3.77
CA PHE A 455 -3.22 11.61 -3.48
C PHE A 455 -2.45 12.89 -3.79
N GLY A 456 -1.49 12.84 -4.69
CA GLY A 456 -0.63 13.98 -5.03
C GLY A 456 -1.39 15.17 -5.64
N ASP A 457 -2.60 14.94 -6.12
CA ASP A 457 -3.57 15.97 -6.56
C ASP A 457 -4.25 16.67 -5.38
N LEU A 458 -4.15 16.13 -4.15
CA LEU A 458 -4.71 16.73 -2.94
C LEU A 458 -3.65 17.53 -2.17
N ASP A 459 -4.05 18.66 -1.62
CA ASP A 459 -3.27 19.32 -0.56
C ASP A 459 -3.40 18.54 0.74
N LEU A 460 -2.29 18.34 1.44
CA LEU A 460 -2.25 17.53 2.64
C LEU A 460 -2.17 18.40 3.90
N THR A 461 -3.13 18.20 4.80
CA THR A 461 -3.12 18.76 6.16
C THR A 461 -3.03 17.64 7.18
N LEU A 462 -2.08 17.74 8.11
CA LEU A 462 -1.81 16.74 9.15
C LEU A 462 -2.12 17.28 10.54
N ILE A 463 -2.97 16.58 11.31
CA ILE A 463 -3.16 16.84 12.74
C ILE A 463 -2.46 15.73 13.50
N ARG A 464 -1.37 16.07 14.19
CA ARG A 464 -0.58 15.13 15.00
C ARG A 464 -0.91 15.21 16.48
N ASP A 465 -1.50 16.31 16.91
CA ASP A 465 -1.80 16.57 18.31
C ASP A 465 -3.06 15.82 18.75
N LEU A 466 -3.01 15.27 19.93
CA LEU A 466 -4.21 14.71 20.58
C LEU A 466 -4.85 15.75 21.51
N PRO A 467 -6.18 15.76 21.64
CA PRO A 467 -6.88 16.65 22.56
C PRO A 467 -6.43 16.44 24.01
N PRO A 468 -6.40 17.50 24.84
CA PRO A 468 -6.04 17.41 26.23
C PRO A 468 -6.88 16.37 26.99
N GLY A 469 -6.26 15.64 27.92
CA GLY A 469 -6.93 14.62 28.75
C GLY A 469 -7.01 13.23 28.14
N ARG A 470 -6.61 13.03 26.88
CA ARG A 470 -6.53 11.70 26.28
C ARG A 470 -5.27 10.97 26.71
N GLN A 471 -5.44 9.79 27.33
CA GLN A 471 -4.32 8.93 27.74
C GLN A 471 -3.97 7.97 26.60
N PRO A 472 -2.66 7.69 26.37
CA PRO A 472 -2.24 6.68 25.40
C PRO A 472 -2.75 5.29 25.81
N VAL A 473 -3.17 4.49 24.85
CA VAL A 473 -3.66 3.12 25.08
C VAL A 473 -2.47 2.20 25.37
N SER A 474 -2.46 1.56 26.54
CA SER A 474 -1.45 0.57 26.89
C SER A 474 -1.66 -0.70 26.07
N THR A 475 -0.69 -1.02 25.21
CA THR A 475 -0.78 -2.14 24.27
C THR A 475 0.16 -3.27 24.71
N HIS A 476 -0.34 -4.49 24.74
CA HIS A 476 0.40 -5.68 25.17
C HIS A 476 0.24 -6.79 24.13
N CYS A 477 1.36 -7.37 23.71
CA CYS A 477 1.36 -8.59 22.91
C CYS A 477 1.31 -9.79 23.88
N VAL A 478 0.37 -10.70 23.66
CA VAL A 478 0.09 -11.86 24.52
C VAL A 478 0.29 -13.12 23.70
N THR A 479 1.37 -13.83 23.99
CA THR A 479 1.68 -15.13 23.40
C THR A 479 0.99 -16.25 24.18
N GLN A 480 1.18 -17.50 23.79
CA GLN A 480 0.56 -18.66 24.45
C GLN A 480 1.09 -18.86 25.89
N GLY A 481 0.29 -19.53 26.75
CA GLY A 481 0.68 -19.93 28.08
C GLY A 481 0.26 -18.96 29.19
N PRO A 482 1.03 -18.81 30.27
CA PRO A 482 0.64 -18.08 31.49
C PRO A 482 0.29 -16.61 31.28
N GLN A 483 0.80 -15.99 30.21
CA GLN A 483 0.48 -14.60 29.89
C GLN A 483 -0.98 -14.45 29.45
N ARG A 484 -1.54 -15.46 28.80
CA ARG A 484 -2.94 -15.44 28.33
C ARG A 484 -3.91 -15.47 29.50
N THR A 485 -3.63 -16.31 30.47
CA THR A 485 -4.43 -16.36 31.72
C THR A 485 -4.37 -15.02 32.45
N LYS A 486 -3.17 -14.46 32.66
CA LYS A 486 -3.02 -13.15 33.31
C LYS A 486 -3.78 -12.01 32.58
N ALA A 487 -3.82 -12.02 31.23
CA ALA A 487 -4.56 -11.04 30.48
C ALA A 487 -6.08 -11.17 30.71
N TRP A 488 -6.62 -12.39 30.74
CA TRP A 488 -8.02 -12.64 31.05
C TRP A 488 -8.38 -12.26 32.49
N ASP A 489 -7.55 -12.60 33.44
CA ASP A 489 -7.73 -12.20 34.87
C ASP A 489 -7.75 -10.67 35.01
N PHE A 490 -6.87 -9.98 34.30
CA PHE A 490 -6.87 -8.51 34.29
C PHE A 490 -8.16 -7.96 33.68
N LEU A 491 -8.61 -8.53 32.57
CA LEU A 491 -9.86 -8.14 31.90
C LEU A 491 -11.04 -8.28 32.86
N GLN A 492 -11.18 -9.43 33.52
CA GLN A 492 -12.25 -9.69 34.48
C GLN A 492 -12.25 -8.69 35.63
N LYS A 493 -11.06 -8.40 36.23
CA LYS A 493 -10.91 -7.38 37.26
C LYS A 493 -11.41 -6.01 36.84
N LYS A 494 -11.17 -5.64 35.55
CA LYS A 494 -11.62 -4.36 35.02
C LYS A 494 -13.13 -4.36 34.69
N LEU A 495 -13.65 -5.45 34.14
CA LEU A 495 -15.11 -5.61 33.96
C LEU A 495 -15.87 -5.51 35.26
N ALA A 496 -15.36 -6.12 36.36
CA ALA A 496 -15.94 -6.03 37.69
C ALA A 496 -16.03 -4.59 38.20
N THR A 497 -15.19 -3.66 37.70
CA THR A 497 -15.30 -2.23 38.03
C THR A 497 -16.33 -1.47 37.14
N GLY A 498 -17.17 -2.18 36.40
CA GLY A 498 -18.18 -1.60 35.50
C GLY A 498 -17.65 -1.05 34.16
N ARG A 499 -16.40 -1.39 33.79
CA ARG A 499 -15.87 -1.06 32.47
C ARG A 499 -16.35 -2.03 31.41
N GLN A 500 -16.20 -1.67 30.13
CA GLN A 500 -16.65 -2.50 29.04
C GLN A 500 -15.49 -2.91 28.14
N ALA A 501 -15.64 -4.09 27.48
CA ALA A 501 -14.61 -4.68 26.63
C ALA A 501 -15.13 -4.98 25.23
N TYR A 502 -14.28 -4.70 24.22
CA TYR A 502 -14.40 -5.26 22.89
C TYR A 502 -13.50 -6.50 22.76
N ILE A 503 -14.02 -7.56 22.14
CA ILE A 503 -13.28 -8.78 21.81
C ILE A 503 -13.43 -9.01 20.33
N VAL A 504 -12.37 -8.78 19.57
CA VAL A 504 -12.38 -8.82 18.11
C VAL A 504 -11.83 -10.14 17.61
N CYS A 505 -12.58 -10.81 16.77
CA CYS A 505 -12.21 -12.04 16.10
C CYS A 505 -11.84 -11.77 14.62
N PRO A 506 -10.85 -12.49 14.03
CA PRO A 506 -10.53 -12.35 12.62
C PRO A 506 -11.67 -12.89 11.74
N ARG A 507 -11.75 -12.40 10.49
CA ARG A 507 -12.55 -13.04 9.44
C ARG A 507 -11.85 -14.32 9.02
N ILE A 508 -12.60 -15.40 8.87
CA ILE A 508 -12.09 -16.64 8.31
C ILE A 508 -12.37 -16.63 6.80
N ASP A 509 -11.39 -16.31 6.00
CA ASP A 509 -11.46 -16.58 4.57
C ASP A 509 -11.48 -18.11 4.40
N GLY A 510 -12.52 -18.61 3.70
CA GLY A 510 -12.89 -20.03 3.63
C GLY A 510 -11.85 -20.97 3.00
N ARG A 511 -10.71 -21.15 3.67
CA ARG A 511 -9.83 -22.31 3.50
C ARG A 511 -10.06 -23.23 4.69
N PRO A 512 -10.52 -24.48 4.49
CA PRO A 512 -10.59 -25.44 5.58
C PRO A 512 -9.19 -25.64 6.14
N ALA A 513 -9.03 -25.40 7.43
CA ALA A 513 -7.85 -25.84 8.16
C ALA A 513 -7.78 -27.36 8.02
N SER A 514 -6.67 -27.89 7.52
CA SER A 514 -6.41 -29.32 7.51
C SER A 514 -6.43 -29.79 8.97
N THR A 515 -7.52 -30.41 9.36
CA THR A 515 -7.61 -31.14 10.62
C THR A 515 -6.82 -32.43 10.50
N ASN A 516 -5.52 -32.32 10.79
CA ASN A 516 -4.78 -33.47 11.27
C ASN A 516 -4.78 -33.38 12.81
N PRO A 517 -5.37 -34.36 13.51
CA PRO A 517 -5.25 -34.45 14.95
C PRO A 517 -3.78 -34.71 15.32
N PRO A 518 -3.30 -34.19 16.46
CA PRO A 518 -1.92 -34.45 16.88
C PRO A 518 -1.72 -35.94 17.10
N ALA A 519 -0.74 -36.51 16.42
CA ALA A 519 -0.33 -37.91 16.62
C ALA A 519 0.02 -38.14 18.10
N GLN A 520 -0.66 -39.07 18.72
CA GLN A 520 -0.33 -39.58 20.04
C GLN A 520 1.08 -40.20 20.01
N PRO A 521 1.88 -40.05 21.07
CA PRO A 521 3.20 -40.69 21.13
C PRO A 521 3.04 -42.22 21.23
N ALA A 522 3.59 -42.91 20.25
CA ALA A 522 3.63 -44.34 20.26
C ALA A 522 4.56 -44.85 21.37
N LYS A 523 4.05 -45.77 22.14
CA LYS A 523 4.80 -46.54 23.18
C LYS A 523 5.90 -47.37 22.53
N ALA A 524 7.06 -47.35 23.17
CA ALA A 524 8.18 -48.20 22.86
C ALA A 524 7.85 -49.69 23.00
N GLY A 525 8.28 -50.51 22.07
CA GLY A 525 8.26 -51.98 22.13
C GLY A 525 9.11 -52.59 21.05
N SER A 526 10.06 -53.35 21.47
CA SER A 526 11.23 -54.07 20.97
C SER A 526 11.16 -54.91 19.67
N PRO A 527 12.28 -55.49 19.26
CA PRO A 527 12.69 -55.53 17.87
C PRO A 527 12.48 -56.88 17.19
N ALA A 528 12.38 -56.93 15.89
CA ALA A 528 12.85 -58.05 15.10
C ALA A 528 12.56 -57.89 13.59
N ALA A 529 13.57 -58.41 12.88
CA ALA A 529 13.55 -59.01 11.55
C ALA A 529 13.80 -58.10 10.33
N THR A 530 15.04 -58.28 9.83
CA THR A 530 15.51 -58.01 8.49
C THR A 530 14.69 -58.76 7.45
N PRO A 531 14.38 -58.21 6.33
CA PRO A 531 14.29 -59.03 5.11
C PRO A 531 15.21 -58.58 3.98
N THR A 532 15.76 -59.56 3.44
CA THR A 532 16.58 -59.84 2.27
C THR A 532 16.22 -59.07 1.01
N ARG A 533 17.27 -58.67 0.33
CA ARG A 533 17.34 -58.14 -1.02
C ARG A 533 16.95 -59.20 -2.07
N PRO A 534 16.25 -58.88 -3.16
CA PRO A 534 16.38 -59.62 -4.41
C PRO A 534 17.10 -58.79 -5.50
N GLN A 535 17.93 -59.54 -6.24
CA GLN A 535 18.70 -59.08 -7.40
C GLN A 535 17.88 -59.11 -8.69
N PRO A 536 18.44 -58.54 -9.80
CA PRO A 536 17.69 -58.17 -11.00
C PRO A 536 17.62 -59.30 -12.05
N THR A 537 16.57 -59.32 -12.83
CA THR A 537 16.54 -60.14 -14.06
C THR A 537 16.25 -59.28 -15.28
N ALA A 538 16.95 -59.62 -16.33
CA ALA A 538 17.11 -59.16 -17.67
C ALA A 538 15.85 -58.70 -18.45
N GLY A 539 16.08 -57.74 -19.39
CA GLY A 539 15.18 -57.48 -20.51
C GLY A 539 15.14 -58.60 -21.53
N PRO A 540 14.36 -58.55 -22.63
CA PRO A 540 14.75 -57.70 -23.76
C PRO A 540 13.56 -57.21 -24.69
N GLN A 541 13.95 -56.37 -25.66
CA GLN A 541 13.49 -56.24 -27.05
C GLN A 541 12.20 -55.42 -27.38
N ALA A 542 12.51 -54.35 -28.13
CA ALA A 542 11.59 -53.77 -29.12
C ALA A 542 11.35 -54.78 -30.28
N PRO A 543 10.27 -54.67 -31.06
CA PRO A 543 10.42 -54.01 -32.36
C PRO A 543 9.18 -53.29 -32.99
N VAL A 544 9.48 -52.44 -33.96
CA VAL A 544 8.90 -52.23 -35.31
C VAL A 544 7.58 -51.51 -35.49
N ALA A 545 7.73 -50.36 -36.14
CA ALA A 545 6.67 -49.67 -36.92
C ALA A 545 6.25 -50.46 -38.17
N PRO A 546 5.11 -50.21 -38.75
CA PRO A 546 5.05 -49.82 -40.16
C PRO A 546 4.04 -48.70 -40.51
N LYS A 547 4.53 -47.79 -41.31
CA LYS A 547 4.11 -47.36 -42.69
C LYS A 547 2.67 -46.93 -42.96
N VAL A 548 2.51 -45.63 -43.17
CA VAL A 548 2.17 -44.93 -44.41
C VAL A 548 0.96 -45.43 -45.22
N THR A 549 -0.05 -44.59 -45.40
CA THR A 549 -0.66 -44.27 -46.71
C THR A 549 -1.54 -43.03 -46.60
N ALA A 550 -1.21 -41.97 -47.33
CA ALA A 550 -2.14 -41.03 -47.92
C ALA A 550 -2.57 -41.61 -49.32
N PRO A 551 -3.61 -41.20 -50.06
CA PRO A 551 -3.70 -39.87 -50.65
C PRO A 551 -5.10 -39.34 -50.99
N ASN A 552 -5.05 -38.12 -51.52
CA ASN A 552 -5.88 -37.51 -52.57
C ASN A 552 -7.03 -36.55 -52.20
N ASN A 553 -6.72 -35.32 -52.54
CA ASN A 553 -7.58 -34.24 -53.04
C ASN A 553 -8.36 -34.63 -54.34
N PRO A 554 -9.46 -33.95 -54.78
CA PRO A 554 -9.26 -32.64 -55.38
C PRO A 554 -10.39 -31.59 -55.14
N VAL A 555 -10.05 -30.34 -55.35
CA VAL A 555 -10.85 -29.15 -55.62
C VAL A 555 -11.41 -29.24 -57.07
N PRO A 556 -12.57 -28.60 -57.46
CA PRO A 556 -12.52 -27.26 -58.04
C PRO A 556 -13.71 -26.32 -57.70
N ALA A 557 -13.36 -25.05 -57.54
CA ALA A 557 -13.71 -23.84 -58.25
C ALA A 557 -15.09 -23.66 -58.91
N THR A 558 -15.79 -22.58 -58.59
CA THR A 558 -16.16 -21.42 -59.43
C THR A 558 -17.27 -20.59 -58.71
N GLY A 559 -17.12 -19.26 -58.64
CA GLY A 559 -18.22 -18.30 -58.41
C GLY A 559 -18.97 -18.00 -59.72
N PRO A 560 -19.76 -16.90 -59.95
CA PRO A 560 -20.03 -15.75 -59.09
C PRO A 560 -21.52 -15.24 -59.09
N ALA A 561 -21.74 -14.04 -58.53
CA ALA A 561 -22.78 -13.00 -58.80
C ALA A 561 -24.08 -12.96 -57.94
N GLY A 562 -24.28 -11.74 -57.34
CA GLY A 562 -25.53 -11.29 -56.69
C GLY A 562 -26.58 -10.86 -57.75
N PRO A 563 -27.60 -9.99 -57.50
CA PRO A 563 -27.82 -9.13 -56.30
C PRO A 563 -29.32 -9.01 -55.87
N ALA A 564 -29.56 -8.19 -54.84
CA ALA A 564 -30.77 -7.33 -54.58
C ALA A 564 -32.09 -7.89 -54.06
N GLY A 565 -32.64 -7.16 -53.09
CA GLY A 565 -34.04 -6.88 -53.03
C GLY A 565 -34.75 -7.06 -51.70
N SER A 566 -34.80 -5.98 -50.89
CA SER A 566 -35.96 -5.29 -50.31
C SER A 566 -36.99 -6.01 -49.43
N ALA A 567 -37.36 -5.28 -48.41
CA ALA A 567 -38.69 -5.02 -47.80
C ALA A 567 -39.00 -5.59 -46.44
N VAL A 568 -39.16 -4.68 -45.51
CA VAL A 568 -39.91 -4.62 -44.24
C VAL A 568 -41.40 -4.36 -44.58
N PRO A 569 -42.38 -4.37 -43.66
CA PRO A 569 -42.71 -4.93 -42.33
C PRO A 569 -44.16 -5.53 -42.28
N PRO A 570 -45.02 -5.48 -41.28
CA PRO A 570 -44.98 -5.49 -39.77
C PRO A 570 -45.96 -6.48 -39.14
N THR A 571 -45.96 -6.66 -37.81
CA THR A 571 -47.15 -6.65 -36.93
C THR A 571 -46.82 -6.85 -35.45
N ARG A 572 -47.40 -6.02 -34.63
CA ARG A 572 -47.71 -6.13 -33.18
C ARG A 572 -49.15 -6.67 -33.04
N PRO A 573 -49.72 -7.05 -31.83
CA PRO A 573 -49.28 -6.98 -30.46
C PRO A 573 -49.67 -8.19 -29.56
N ALA A 574 -49.18 -8.29 -28.34
CA ALA A 574 -49.88 -8.62 -27.09
C ALA A 574 -48.92 -8.69 -25.91
N GLY A 575 -49.17 -7.91 -24.86
CA GLY A 575 -48.61 -8.10 -23.52
C GLY A 575 -49.66 -8.85 -22.67
N PRO A 576 -49.52 -8.90 -21.30
CA PRO A 576 -48.43 -8.54 -20.43
C PRO A 576 -48.01 -9.70 -19.50
N GLY A 577 -46.79 -9.67 -19.02
CA GLY A 577 -46.28 -10.58 -17.97
C GLY A 577 -45.25 -9.87 -17.10
N THR A 578 -45.69 -9.50 -15.94
CA THR A 578 -44.92 -9.00 -14.81
C THR A 578 -43.86 -10.01 -14.35
N THR A 579 -42.61 -9.63 -14.36
CA THR A 579 -41.61 -10.13 -13.39
C THR A 579 -40.62 -9.03 -13.09
N GLY A 580 -40.62 -8.64 -11.81
CA GLY A 580 -39.74 -7.63 -11.24
C GLY A 580 -38.27 -8.05 -11.30
N GLY A 581 -37.43 -7.18 -11.85
CA GLY A 581 -35.98 -7.25 -11.71
C GLY A 581 -35.58 -6.74 -10.33
N THR A 582 -35.15 -7.65 -9.48
CA THR A 582 -34.51 -7.39 -8.19
C THR A 582 -33.16 -6.70 -8.40
N PRO A 583 -32.78 -5.77 -7.52
CA PRO A 583 -31.46 -5.14 -7.57
C PRO A 583 -30.38 -6.16 -7.23
N THR A 584 -29.30 -6.17 -7.99
CA THR A 584 -28.11 -6.98 -7.84
C THR A 584 -27.58 -6.88 -6.40
N GLU A 585 -27.56 -8.03 -5.75
CA GLU A 585 -27.09 -8.25 -4.39
C GLU A 585 -25.62 -7.84 -4.25
N LEU A 586 -25.38 -7.01 -3.23
CA LEU A 586 -24.07 -6.85 -2.61
C LEU A 586 -23.65 -8.23 -2.08
N GLY A 587 -22.49 -8.72 -2.54
CA GLY A 587 -22.00 -10.05 -2.28
C GLY A 587 -22.14 -10.49 -0.82
N GLU A 588 -22.84 -11.60 -0.63
CA GLU A 588 -22.92 -12.31 0.65
C GLU A 588 -21.53 -12.69 1.13
N ALA A 589 -21.18 -12.30 2.36
CA ALA A 589 -19.97 -12.76 3.02
C ALA A 589 -20.07 -14.29 3.23
N PRO A 590 -18.98 -15.04 2.99
CA PRO A 590 -19.00 -16.50 3.06
C PRO A 590 -19.36 -16.98 4.48
N ALA A 591 -20.13 -18.06 4.56
CA ALA A 591 -20.69 -18.65 5.78
C ALA A 591 -19.66 -19.01 6.88
N GLY A 592 -18.36 -19.04 6.55
CA GLY A 592 -17.27 -19.31 7.50
C GLY A 592 -17.07 -18.26 8.60
N ASP A 593 -17.36 -16.98 8.32
CA ASP A 593 -17.18 -15.87 9.28
C ASP A 593 -18.11 -15.98 10.50
N LEU A 594 -19.27 -16.58 10.32
CA LEU A 594 -20.31 -16.68 11.34
C LEU A 594 -19.98 -17.76 12.38
N SER A 595 -19.42 -18.87 11.94
CA SER A 595 -19.11 -20.02 12.79
C SER A 595 -18.01 -19.69 13.80
N ALA A 596 -16.98 -18.95 13.40
CA ALA A 596 -15.86 -18.60 14.27
C ALA A 596 -16.26 -17.58 15.35
N ALA A 597 -16.92 -16.48 14.98
CA ALA A 597 -17.34 -15.48 15.95
C ALA A 597 -18.38 -16.05 16.93
N ARG A 598 -19.30 -16.93 16.48
CA ARG A 598 -20.25 -17.64 17.33
C ARG A 598 -19.56 -18.64 18.26
N ALA A 599 -18.57 -19.41 17.77
CA ALA A 599 -17.82 -20.36 18.58
C ALA A 599 -17.07 -19.62 19.69
N VAL A 600 -16.37 -18.53 19.37
CA VAL A 600 -15.70 -17.70 20.37
C VAL A 600 -16.69 -17.08 21.35
N PHE A 601 -17.84 -16.60 20.88
CA PHE A 601 -18.89 -16.09 21.75
C PHE A 601 -19.39 -17.16 22.72
N GLN A 602 -19.64 -18.38 22.26
CA GLN A 602 -20.06 -19.51 23.12
C GLN A 602 -18.96 -19.90 24.11
N GLU A 603 -17.72 -20.05 23.65
CA GLU A 603 -16.57 -20.37 24.50
C GLU A 603 -16.38 -19.33 25.63
N LEU A 604 -16.42 -18.06 25.31
CA LEU A 604 -16.22 -17.01 26.28
C LEU A 604 -17.40 -16.83 27.24
N SER A 605 -18.64 -16.92 26.74
CA SER A 605 -19.86 -16.76 27.55
C SER A 605 -20.10 -17.94 28.49
N THR A 606 -19.67 -19.15 28.17
CA THR A 606 -19.75 -20.34 29.06
C THR A 606 -18.49 -20.51 29.89
N GLY A 607 -17.35 -19.97 29.48
CA GLY A 607 -16.03 -20.07 30.09
C GLY A 607 -15.64 -18.84 30.90
N VAL A 608 -14.60 -18.13 30.41
CA VAL A 608 -13.93 -17.04 31.15
C VAL A 608 -14.87 -15.87 31.49
N LEU A 609 -15.86 -15.58 30.67
CA LEU A 609 -16.80 -14.46 30.84
C LEU A 609 -18.20 -14.90 31.35
N LYS A 610 -18.34 -16.09 31.90
CA LYS A 610 -19.63 -16.64 32.34
C LYS A 610 -20.41 -15.72 33.29
N GLN A 611 -19.71 -14.89 34.06
CA GLN A 611 -20.32 -13.98 35.03
C GLN A 611 -20.75 -12.64 34.48
N TYR A 612 -20.44 -12.38 33.18
CA TYR A 612 -20.65 -11.09 32.51
C TYR A 612 -21.67 -11.22 31.39
N ARG A 613 -22.34 -10.11 31.07
CA ARG A 613 -23.31 -10.02 29.99
C ARG A 613 -22.55 -9.77 28.67
N VAL A 614 -22.44 -10.84 27.88
CA VAL A 614 -21.71 -10.81 26.61
C VAL A 614 -22.70 -10.67 25.44
N GLY A 615 -22.42 -9.75 24.53
CA GLY A 615 -23.14 -9.58 23.27
C GLY A 615 -22.34 -10.08 22.07
N LEU A 616 -23.00 -10.36 20.94
CA LEU A 616 -22.37 -10.75 19.69
C LEU A 616 -22.75 -9.77 18.57
N LEU A 617 -21.76 -9.27 17.82
CA LEU A 617 -21.92 -8.34 16.70
C LEU A 617 -21.13 -8.80 15.47
N HIS A 618 -21.82 -9.10 14.37
CA HIS A 618 -21.16 -9.52 13.12
C HIS A 618 -21.83 -8.93 11.87
N GLY A 619 -21.15 -9.01 10.73
CA GLY A 619 -21.57 -8.39 9.48
C GLY A 619 -22.93 -8.82 8.94
N GLN A 620 -23.35 -10.07 9.20
CA GLN A 620 -24.59 -10.65 8.67
C GLN A 620 -25.85 -10.36 9.53
N LEU A 621 -25.69 -9.71 10.69
CA LEU A 621 -26.87 -9.29 11.47
C LEU A 621 -27.69 -8.26 10.66
N PRO A 622 -29.03 -8.33 10.71
CA PRO A 622 -29.88 -7.27 10.16
C PRO A 622 -29.53 -5.90 10.75
N PRO A 623 -29.69 -4.80 10.00
CA PRO A 623 -29.34 -3.46 10.49
C PRO A 623 -29.99 -3.09 11.83
N ALA A 624 -31.28 -3.46 12.02
CA ALA A 624 -32.01 -3.19 13.26
C ALA A 624 -31.41 -3.94 14.47
N GLU A 625 -31.01 -5.20 14.29
CA GLU A 625 -30.37 -5.99 15.35
C GLU A 625 -28.98 -5.46 15.69
N LYS A 626 -28.20 -5.01 14.69
CA LYS A 626 -26.91 -4.35 14.92
C LYS A 626 -27.07 -3.09 15.75
N GLU A 627 -28.07 -2.27 15.43
CA GLU A 627 -28.38 -1.04 16.15
C GLU A 627 -28.81 -1.34 17.60
N GLU A 628 -29.63 -2.35 17.81
CA GLU A 628 -30.08 -2.78 19.14
C GLU A 628 -28.94 -3.33 20.01
N VAL A 629 -28.07 -4.19 19.47
CA VAL A 629 -26.88 -4.69 20.21
C VAL A 629 -25.97 -3.54 20.59
N MET A 630 -25.74 -2.59 19.68
CA MET A 630 -24.91 -1.43 19.93
C MET A 630 -25.55 -0.45 20.92
N ARG A 631 -26.88 -0.31 20.91
CA ARG A 631 -27.62 0.46 21.91
C ARG A 631 -27.43 -0.13 23.30
N ARG A 632 -27.70 -1.44 23.44
CA ARG A 632 -27.53 -2.18 24.71
C ARG A 632 -26.10 -2.08 25.25
N PHE A 633 -25.09 -2.14 24.38
CA PHE A 633 -23.69 -1.98 24.79
C PHE A 633 -23.41 -0.54 25.23
N ARG A 634 -23.94 0.47 24.53
CA ARG A 634 -23.82 1.88 24.91
C ARG A 634 -24.49 2.18 26.25
N ASP A 635 -25.68 1.60 26.48
CA ASP A 635 -26.48 1.79 27.69
C ASP A 635 -25.98 0.94 28.88
N ARG A 636 -24.83 0.25 28.73
CA ARG A 636 -24.19 -0.60 29.72
C ARG A 636 -25.02 -1.81 30.12
N GLU A 637 -25.93 -2.25 29.27
CA GLU A 637 -26.67 -3.52 29.44
C GLU A 637 -25.80 -4.73 29.10
N LEU A 638 -24.70 -4.52 28.36
CA LEU A 638 -23.67 -5.51 28.02
C LEU A 638 -22.32 -5.08 28.56
N ASP A 639 -21.56 -6.01 29.15
CA ASP A 639 -20.25 -5.80 29.73
C ASP A 639 -19.12 -6.06 28.72
N ALA A 640 -19.33 -7.03 27.83
CA ALA A 640 -18.40 -7.36 26.76
C ALA A 640 -19.13 -7.56 25.41
N LEU A 641 -18.46 -7.20 24.32
CA LEU A 641 -18.97 -7.35 22.97
C LEU A 641 -17.99 -8.14 22.11
N VAL A 642 -18.36 -9.39 21.75
CA VAL A 642 -17.63 -10.20 20.78
C VAL A 642 -18.03 -9.74 19.39
N CYS A 643 -17.07 -9.46 18.54
CA CYS A 643 -17.32 -8.89 17.23
C CYS A 643 -16.28 -9.27 16.18
N THR A 644 -16.68 -9.19 14.91
CA THR A 644 -15.75 -9.21 13.77
C THR A 644 -15.28 -7.77 13.46
N THR A 645 -14.59 -7.56 12.34
CA THR A 645 -14.11 -6.24 11.88
C THR A 645 -15.18 -5.15 11.71
N VAL A 646 -16.47 -5.49 11.88
CA VAL A 646 -17.59 -4.53 11.83
C VAL A 646 -17.42 -3.34 12.79
N ILE A 647 -16.62 -3.50 13.83
CA ILE A 647 -16.29 -2.43 14.79
C ILE A 647 -15.36 -1.35 14.22
N GLU A 648 -14.72 -1.57 13.08
CA GLU A 648 -13.99 -0.52 12.35
C GLU A 648 -14.89 0.68 12.01
N VAL A 649 -16.21 0.48 11.99
CA VAL A 649 -17.21 1.51 11.73
C VAL A 649 -17.53 2.30 13.01
N GLY A 650 -16.77 3.30 13.26
CA GLY A 650 -16.95 4.60 13.91
C GLY A 650 -17.76 4.79 15.21
N VAL A 651 -18.26 3.76 15.93
CA VAL A 651 -19.07 4.00 17.13
C VAL A 651 -18.20 4.37 18.34
N ASP A 652 -18.53 5.49 18.96
CA ASP A 652 -17.85 6.01 20.15
C ASP A 652 -18.57 5.56 21.44
N ILE A 653 -17.87 4.75 22.27
CA ILE A 653 -18.38 4.32 23.57
C ILE A 653 -17.33 4.64 24.63
N PRO A 654 -17.50 5.75 25.37
CA PRO A 654 -16.49 6.24 26.33
C PRO A 654 -16.13 5.26 27.43
N ASN A 655 -17.06 4.37 27.83
CA ASN A 655 -16.85 3.36 28.90
C ASN A 655 -16.09 2.12 28.41
N ALA A 656 -15.99 1.89 27.10
CA ALA A 656 -15.23 0.80 26.52
C ALA A 656 -13.74 1.10 26.59
N SER A 657 -13.07 0.61 27.63
CA SER A 657 -11.65 0.85 27.88
C SER A 657 -10.76 -0.36 27.63
N LEU A 658 -11.33 -1.50 27.27
CA LEU A 658 -10.63 -2.77 27.08
C LEU A 658 -10.84 -3.28 25.66
N LEU A 659 -9.76 -3.66 25.00
CA LEU A 659 -9.76 -4.30 23.68
C LEU A 659 -8.94 -5.58 23.73
N VAL A 660 -9.53 -6.67 23.29
CA VAL A 660 -8.83 -7.92 23.03
C VAL A 660 -8.95 -8.23 21.53
N VAL A 661 -7.84 -8.47 20.87
CA VAL A 661 -7.81 -8.92 19.48
C VAL A 661 -7.26 -10.34 19.46
N LEU A 662 -8.09 -11.29 19.03
CA LEU A 662 -7.71 -12.70 18.91
C LEU A 662 -7.05 -12.92 17.55
N GLU A 663 -6.03 -13.80 17.49
CA GLU A 663 -5.23 -14.06 16.28
C GLU A 663 -4.78 -12.75 15.61
N ALA A 664 -4.17 -11.87 16.41
CA ALA A 664 -3.83 -10.50 16.01
C ALA A 664 -2.89 -10.44 14.79
N GLU A 665 -2.10 -11.48 14.56
CA GLU A 665 -1.22 -11.64 13.40
C GLU A 665 -1.96 -11.69 12.05
N ARG A 666 -3.24 -12.00 12.06
CA ARG A 666 -4.08 -12.04 10.84
C ARG A 666 -4.58 -10.66 10.40
N PHE A 667 -4.46 -9.66 11.27
CA PHE A 667 -4.89 -8.29 10.97
C PHE A 667 -3.76 -7.45 10.39
N GLY A 668 -4.09 -6.50 9.52
CA GLY A 668 -3.15 -5.45 9.10
C GLY A 668 -2.81 -4.51 10.27
N LEU A 669 -1.57 -3.97 10.30
CA LEU A 669 -1.18 -3.04 11.37
C LEU A 669 -2.06 -1.78 11.39
N ALA A 670 -2.47 -1.28 10.23
CA ALA A 670 -3.41 -0.16 10.13
C ALA A 670 -4.79 -0.51 10.74
N GLN A 671 -5.29 -1.74 10.54
CA GLN A 671 -6.53 -2.22 11.15
C GLN A 671 -6.40 -2.33 12.67
N LEU A 672 -5.29 -2.93 13.15
CA LEU A 672 -5.01 -3.02 14.58
C LEU A 672 -4.94 -1.63 15.22
N HIS A 673 -4.35 -0.65 14.53
CA HIS A 673 -4.31 0.73 15.00
C HIS A 673 -5.71 1.36 15.07
N GLN A 674 -6.55 1.18 14.07
CA GLN A 674 -7.95 1.64 14.08
C GLN A 674 -8.75 1.01 15.22
N LEU A 675 -8.60 -0.30 15.44
CA LEU A 675 -9.22 -1.02 16.54
C LEU A 675 -8.71 -0.50 17.90
N ARG A 676 -7.40 -0.30 18.06
CA ARG A 676 -6.81 0.30 19.26
C ARG A 676 -7.41 1.68 19.55
N GLY A 677 -7.66 2.46 18.53
CA GLY A 677 -8.29 3.78 18.65
C GLY A 677 -9.77 3.75 19.10
N ARG A 678 -10.41 2.58 19.19
CA ARG A 678 -11.79 2.43 19.69
C ARG A 678 -11.89 2.45 21.20
N VAL A 679 -10.81 2.24 21.92
CA VAL A 679 -10.77 2.28 23.39
C VAL A 679 -9.98 3.47 23.90
N GLY A 680 -10.15 3.81 25.17
CA GLY A 680 -9.49 4.96 25.80
C GLY A 680 -10.03 6.32 25.34
N ARG A 681 -11.31 6.40 24.99
CA ARG A 681 -11.97 7.68 24.60
C ARG A 681 -12.64 8.39 25.76
N GLY A 682 -12.75 7.73 26.91
CA GLY A 682 -13.30 8.30 28.14
C GLY A 682 -12.20 8.73 29.12
N ALA A 683 -12.61 8.98 30.39
CA ALA A 683 -11.70 9.33 31.48
C ALA A 683 -10.78 8.20 31.94
N HIS A 684 -11.00 6.98 31.44
CA HIS A 684 -10.28 5.80 31.89
C HIS A 684 -9.15 5.42 30.93
N GLN A 685 -8.02 4.95 31.49
CA GLN A 685 -6.93 4.35 30.74
C GLN A 685 -7.44 3.21 29.86
N GLY A 686 -7.09 3.26 28.57
CA GLY A 686 -7.36 2.20 27.58
C GLY A 686 -6.29 1.11 27.63
N TYR A 687 -6.71 -0.14 27.45
CA TYR A 687 -5.83 -1.32 27.36
C TYR A 687 -6.17 -2.11 26.09
N CYS A 688 -5.12 -2.51 25.36
CA CYS A 688 -5.23 -3.32 24.16
C CYS A 688 -4.37 -4.59 24.30
N PHE A 689 -4.99 -5.75 24.21
CA PHE A 689 -4.32 -7.05 24.27
C PHE A 689 -4.36 -7.70 22.89
N LEU A 690 -3.19 -7.91 22.31
CA LEU A 690 -3.02 -8.57 21.02
C LEU A 690 -2.64 -10.03 21.27
N PHE A 691 -3.57 -10.95 21.08
CA PHE A 691 -3.34 -12.37 21.27
C PHE A 691 -2.79 -12.94 19.96
N ALA A 692 -1.54 -13.41 20.03
CA ALA A 692 -0.82 -13.96 18.87
C ALA A 692 -0.78 -15.49 18.90
N GLY A 693 -0.74 -16.11 17.74
CA GLY A 693 -0.45 -17.53 17.53
C GLY A 693 1.04 -17.85 17.73
N ALA A 694 1.42 -19.14 17.59
CA ALA A 694 2.76 -19.66 17.86
C ALA A 694 3.81 -19.45 16.73
N GLY A 695 3.61 -18.53 15.78
CA GLY A 695 4.53 -18.30 14.67
C GLY A 695 5.70 -17.36 15.03
N PRO A 696 6.94 -17.64 14.60
CA PRO A 696 8.11 -16.79 14.90
C PRO A 696 8.01 -15.37 14.31
N ASP A 697 7.36 -15.19 13.15
CA ASP A 697 7.24 -13.90 12.47
C ASP A 697 6.07 -13.05 13.01
N ALA A 698 5.14 -13.67 13.77
CA ALA A 698 3.98 -12.98 14.34
C ALA A 698 4.38 -11.99 15.45
N GLY A 699 5.45 -12.29 16.20
CA GLY A 699 5.92 -11.47 17.32
C GLY A 699 6.49 -10.13 16.89
N ASP A 700 7.41 -10.13 15.94
CA ASP A 700 8.15 -8.94 15.51
C ASP A 700 7.23 -7.87 14.92
N ARG A 701 6.24 -8.28 14.13
CA ARG A 701 5.25 -7.39 13.53
C ARG A 701 4.32 -6.77 14.58
N LEU A 702 3.86 -7.55 15.55
CA LEU A 702 3.00 -7.05 16.63
C LEU A 702 3.75 -6.19 17.65
N GLU A 703 5.06 -6.37 17.79
CA GLU A 703 5.91 -5.49 18.59
C GLU A 703 5.89 -4.03 18.12
N ILE A 704 5.69 -3.78 16.83
CA ILE A 704 5.51 -2.43 16.29
C ILE A 704 4.33 -1.76 16.98
N MET A 705 3.19 -2.46 17.13
CA MET A 705 2.01 -1.94 17.80
C MET A 705 2.25 -1.63 19.29
N VAL A 706 3.18 -2.36 19.92
CA VAL A 706 3.57 -2.14 21.32
C VAL A 706 4.51 -0.94 21.46
N LYS A 707 5.50 -0.84 20.54
CA LYS A 707 6.56 0.18 20.58
C LYS A 707 6.12 1.53 20.02
N LYS A 708 5.22 1.54 19.03
CA LYS A 708 4.78 2.75 18.33
C LYS A 708 3.46 3.28 18.88
N GLY A 709 3.48 4.54 19.29
CA GLY A 709 2.34 5.20 19.93
C GLY A 709 1.33 5.75 18.93
N THR A 710 1.80 6.36 17.84
CA THR A 710 0.97 7.07 16.87
C THR A 710 0.64 6.22 15.65
N GLY A 711 -0.48 6.51 15.01
CA GLY A 711 -0.88 5.82 13.78
C GLY A 711 0.06 6.09 12.61
N PHE A 712 0.65 7.28 12.55
CA PHE A 712 1.63 7.62 11.52
C PHE A 712 2.88 6.74 11.61
N GLU A 713 3.42 6.52 12.82
CA GLU A 713 4.58 5.65 13.02
C GLU A 713 4.26 4.18 12.72
N VAL A 714 3.04 3.73 13.03
CA VAL A 714 2.60 2.36 12.72
C VAL A 714 2.46 2.17 11.22
N ALA A 715 1.86 3.14 10.51
CA ALA A 715 1.69 3.06 9.05
C ALA A 715 3.03 3.08 8.32
N GLU A 716 3.96 3.93 8.76
CA GLU A 716 5.31 3.98 8.20
C GLU A 716 6.07 2.66 8.40
N ALA A 717 5.98 2.07 9.59
CA ALA A 717 6.58 0.78 9.87
C ALA A 717 5.93 -0.38 9.07
N ASP A 718 4.60 -0.36 8.89
CA ASP A 718 3.89 -1.34 8.04
C ASP A 718 4.32 -1.23 6.57
N PHE A 719 4.51 0.00 6.09
CA PHE A 719 5.00 0.29 4.74
C PHE A 719 6.42 -0.23 4.50
N GLN A 720 7.31 -0.02 5.49
CA GLN A 720 8.68 -0.53 5.44
C GLN A 720 8.74 -2.06 5.44
N LEU A 721 7.82 -2.73 6.15
CA LEU A 721 7.77 -4.19 6.23
C LEU A 721 7.19 -4.85 4.98
N ARG A 722 6.11 -4.29 4.41
CA ARG A 722 5.39 -4.90 3.29
C ARG A 722 5.90 -4.45 1.94
N GLY A 723 6.55 -3.28 1.88
CA GLY A 723 6.88 -2.62 0.63
C GLY A 723 5.66 -2.00 -0.07
N PRO A 724 5.90 -1.19 -1.13
CA PRO A 724 4.83 -0.48 -1.84
C PRO A 724 3.85 -1.40 -2.58
N GLY A 725 4.29 -2.54 -3.10
CA GLY A 725 3.49 -3.44 -3.92
C GLY A 725 2.29 -4.08 -3.21
N ASP A 726 2.46 -4.51 -1.96
CA ASP A 726 1.39 -5.17 -1.19
C ASP A 726 0.34 -4.20 -0.65
N ILE A 727 0.71 -2.93 -0.41
CA ILE A 727 -0.19 -1.92 0.14
C ILE A 727 -1.05 -1.27 -0.94
N LEU A 728 -0.51 -1.14 -2.15
CA LEU A 728 -1.22 -0.57 -3.31
C LEU A 728 -2.34 -1.49 -3.82
N GLY A 729 -2.34 -2.76 -3.44
CA GLY A 729 -3.39 -3.73 -3.76
C GLY A 729 -3.58 -3.91 -5.26
N SER A 730 -3.11 -4.99 -5.82
CA SER A 730 -3.08 -5.34 -7.26
C SER A 730 -4.45 -5.33 -7.98
N ARG A 731 -5.53 -4.83 -7.36
CA ARG A 731 -6.89 -4.95 -7.90
C ARG A 731 -7.70 -3.66 -8.06
N GLN A 732 -7.24 -2.50 -7.60
CA GLN A 732 -8.09 -1.30 -7.63
C GLN A 732 -7.52 -0.07 -8.33
N HIS A 733 -6.19 0.05 -8.52
CA HIS A 733 -5.59 1.16 -9.29
C HIS A 733 -4.36 0.60 -9.99
N GLY A 734 -4.18 0.95 -11.27
CA GLY A 734 -3.02 0.52 -12.05
C GLY A 734 -1.72 0.82 -11.31
N ASP A 735 -0.71 -0.02 -11.56
CA ASP A 735 0.62 0.14 -11.00
C ASP A 735 1.10 1.58 -11.17
N LEU A 736 1.73 2.13 -10.12
CA LEU A 736 2.38 3.44 -10.23
C LEU A 736 3.40 3.35 -11.36
N PRO A 737 3.36 4.25 -12.36
CA PRO A 737 4.23 4.18 -13.53
C PRO A 737 5.66 4.66 -13.21
N LEU A 738 6.23 4.22 -12.05
CA LEU A 738 7.60 4.48 -11.65
C LEU A 738 8.51 3.38 -12.21
N ARG A 739 9.63 3.78 -12.83
CA ARG A 739 10.58 2.86 -13.48
C ARG A 739 11.76 2.49 -12.58
N SER A 740 12.24 3.45 -11.81
CA SER A 740 13.52 3.38 -11.10
C SER A 740 13.41 3.68 -9.61
N ALA A 741 12.37 4.38 -9.21
CA ALA A 741 12.17 4.85 -7.85
C ALA A 741 11.49 3.81 -6.96
N ASP A 742 12.01 3.68 -5.75
CA ASP A 742 11.41 2.93 -4.65
C ASP A 742 10.88 3.91 -3.61
N LEU A 743 9.56 3.89 -3.37
CA LEU A 743 8.88 4.85 -2.51
C LEU A 743 9.31 4.78 -1.03
N VAL A 744 9.83 3.63 -0.59
CA VAL A 744 10.37 3.45 0.77
C VAL A 744 11.78 4.00 0.85
N ARG A 745 12.64 3.58 -0.08
CA ARG A 745 14.06 3.92 -0.09
C ARG A 745 14.30 5.38 -0.45
N ASP A 746 13.48 5.93 -1.37
CA ASP A 746 13.70 7.23 -2.02
C ASP A 746 12.72 8.32 -1.52
N GLU A 747 12.14 8.17 -0.31
CA GLU A 747 11.13 9.10 0.25
C GLU A 747 11.62 10.55 0.29
N SER A 748 12.86 10.80 0.70
CA SER A 748 13.43 12.15 0.74
C SER A 748 13.47 12.80 -0.65
N LEU A 749 13.79 12.00 -1.66
CA LEU A 749 13.84 12.46 -3.06
C LEU A 749 12.43 12.76 -3.59
N LEU A 750 11.44 11.98 -3.20
CA LEU A 750 10.05 12.21 -3.56
C LEU A 750 9.55 13.59 -3.09
N VAL A 751 9.96 14.01 -1.89
CA VAL A 751 9.59 15.32 -1.34
C VAL A 751 10.28 16.45 -2.11
N THR A 752 11.60 16.33 -2.35
CA THR A 752 12.34 17.36 -3.06
C THR A 752 11.92 17.51 -4.52
N THR A 753 11.64 16.41 -5.22
CA THR A 753 11.15 16.45 -6.60
C THR A 753 9.72 16.99 -6.70
N ARG A 754 8.87 16.76 -5.70
CA ARG A 754 7.54 17.39 -5.65
C ARG A 754 7.66 18.91 -5.56
N ASP A 755 8.50 19.40 -4.66
CA ASP A 755 8.65 20.84 -4.45
C ASP A 755 9.25 21.50 -5.70
N ALA A 756 10.22 20.83 -6.34
CA ALA A 756 10.78 21.26 -7.63
C ALA A 756 9.71 21.25 -8.75
N ALA A 757 8.88 20.21 -8.84
CA ALA A 757 7.82 20.13 -9.85
C ALA A 757 6.77 21.23 -9.68
N ARG A 758 6.39 21.54 -8.44
CA ARG A 758 5.50 22.66 -8.13
C ARG A 758 6.09 24.00 -8.55
N GLU A 759 7.33 24.25 -8.20
CA GLU A 759 8.06 25.47 -8.60
C GLU A 759 8.05 25.62 -10.13
N LEU A 760 8.42 24.57 -10.88
CA LEU A 760 8.46 24.60 -12.33
C LEU A 760 7.11 24.90 -12.99
N VAL A 761 6.03 24.37 -12.41
CA VAL A 761 4.66 24.55 -12.94
C VAL A 761 4.07 25.91 -12.52
N GLU A 762 4.23 26.30 -11.24
CA GLU A 762 3.62 27.52 -10.69
C GLU A 762 4.32 28.78 -11.19
N GLN A 763 5.63 28.74 -11.38
CA GLN A 763 6.40 29.87 -11.94
C GLN A 763 6.40 29.90 -13.47
N GLY A 764 5.79 28.91 -14.13
CA GLY A 764 5.69 28.83 -15.60
C GLY A 764 6.99 28.42 -16.30
N HIS A 765 8.02 27.98 -15.57
CA HIS A 765 9.29 27.55 -16.17
C HIS A 765 9.11 26.34 -17.10
N LEU A 766 8.18 25.42 -16.77
CA LEU A 766 7.89 24.25 -17.60
C LEU A 766 7.28 24.63 -18.97
N ASP A 767 6.70 25.81 -19.11
CA ASP A 767 6.14 26.30 -20.38
C ASP A 767 7.19 27.02 -21.24
N GLY A 768 8.42 27.19 -20.74
CA GLY A 768 9.54 27.78 -21.47
C GLY A 768 10.18 26.80 -22.47
N PRO A 769 10.89 27.32 -23.49
CA PRO A 769 11.50 26.50 -24.54
C PRO A 769 12.56 25.54 -24.00
N ASP A 770 13.26 25.90 -22.94
CA ASP A 770 14.36 25.12 -22.39
C ASP A 770 13.88 23.78 -21.77
N LEU A 771 12.68 23.73 -21.22
CA LEU A 771 12.08 22.55 -20.62
C LEU A 771 11.02 21.88 -21.52
N ALA A 772 10.88 22.32 -22.78
CA ALA A 772 9.96 21.71 -23.73
C ALA A 772 10.19 20.18 -23.90
N PRO A 773 11.44 19.67 -23.98
CA PRO A 773 11.68 18.23 -24.06
C PRO A 773 11.15 17.48 -22.82
N LEU A 774 11.38 18.01 -21.62
CA LEU A 774 10.88 17.42 -20.38
C LEU A 774 9.35 17.43 -20.35
N LYS A 775 8.72 18.53 -20.76
CA LYS A 775 7.25 18.65 -20.81
C LYS A 775 6.64 17.62 -21.78
N ILE A 776 7.22 17.46 -22.97
CA ILE A 776 6.77 16.46 -23.95
C ILE A 776 6.87 15.06 -23.34
N GLN A 777 8.00 14.72 -22.74
CA GLN A 777 8.21 13.41 -22.10
C GLN A 777 7.20 13.14 -20.97
N VAL A 778 6.87 14.14 -20.17
CA VAL A 778 5.84 14.04 -19.11
C VAL A 778 4.44 13.83 -19.72
N LEU A 779 4.10 14.55 -20.78
CA LEU A 779 2.80 14.41 -21.44
C LEU A 779 2.66 13.06 -22.14
N ASP A 780 3.68 12.57 -22.81
CA ASP A 780 3.68 11.25 -23.45
C ASP A 780 3.53 10.11 -22.41
N ARG A 781 4.17 10.27 -21.26
CA ARG A 781 4.16 9.23 -20.21
C ARG A 781 2.90 9.25 -19.36
N PHE A 782 2.35 10.42 -19.06
CA PHE A 782 1.26 10.61 -18.09
C PHE A 782 0.02 11.27 -18.69
N GLY A 783 -0.02 11.55 -20.01
CA GLY A 783 -1.14 12.24 -20.66
C GLY A 783 -2.48 11.53 -20.48
N GLU A 784 -2.53 10.21 -20.62
CA GLU A 784 -3.75 9.43 -20.37
C GLU A 784 -4.24 9.54 -18.92
N LEU A 785 -3.33 9.63 -17.95
CA LEU A 785 -3.66 9.88 -16.54
C LEU A 785 -4.24 11.28 -16.31
N MET A 786 -3.93 12.23 -17.18
CA MET A 786 -4.48 13.59 -17.15
C MET A 786 -5.89 13.66 -17.77
N GLU A 787 -6.17 12.88 -18.83
CA GLU A 787 -7.46 12.87 -19.54
C GLU A 787 -8.59 12.21 -18.76
N ILE A 788 -8.31 11.30 -17.83
CA ILE A 788 -9.33 10.58 -17.02
C ILE A 788 -10.14 11.55 -16.12
N SER A 789 -9.71 12.78 -15.93
CA SER A 789 -10.40 13.78 -15.11
C SER A 789 -11.22 14.81 -15.88
N GLY A 790 -11.16 14.83 -17.22
CA GLY A 790 -11.79 15.84 -18.05
C GLY A 790 -12.90 15.36 -18.99
N GLY A 791 -13.19 14.08 -19.07
CA GLY A 791 -14.14 13.53 -20.02
C GLY A 791 -15.30 12.77 -19.37
N GLY A 792 -16.49 13.33 -19.47
CA GLY A 792 -17.77 12.65 -19.27
C GLY A 792 -18.76 13.39 -18.42
#